data_456644ff6733627b49ec2abd1eb0e96c
#
_entry.id   456644ff6733627b49ec2abd1eb0e96c
#
_cell.length_a   1.000
_cell.length_b   1.000
_cell.length_c   1.000
_cell.angle_alpha   90.00
_cell.angle_beta   90.00
_cell.angle_gamma   90.00
#
_symmetry.space_group_name_H-M   'P 1'
#
loop_
_entity.id
_entity.type
_entity.pdbx_description
1 polymer ?
#
loop_
_entity_poly.entity_id
_entity_poly.type
_entity_poly.pdbx_seq_one_letter_code
_entity_poly.pdbx_strand_id
1 'polypeptide(L)'
;MIRQFELVDLVKSYDPNADEAVLDRAYVFAMKVHGNQKRASGDPYFLHPLEVAGILTEYKLDAATIVTALLHDTIEDTLATQEEIDKLFGKEVGRLVDGVTKLTRIEMQSDHAKQAENFRKLLLAMSDDIRVLLVKLADRLHNMRTLHFIKSEDKRLRIAMETMEIYAPLAERIGMQEMKNELEDLAFAQTNPEARRSIMARLEFLREEGGDLVSRIKKELTKTLSKAGLKVEIRGREKLPFSIWRKMQHKDVAFEQLSDIMAFRILVGSVEDCYHALGIIHSTYRVVPGRFKDYISTAKPNGYRSLHTGVLGPEQHRIEIQIRSHEMHDIAENGVAAHWTYKQKAGKTEGRQYRWIRELLDILDHATSPDEFLEHTKLEMYQDQVFCFTPRGDLINMPQGATPVDFAYAVHSEVGDRCVGAKVNGRMIPLRKELRNGDQVEILTSKVQTPSPTWERFVVTGKARARIRRFVHSQEREQYQQLGRAILQRAFREEGYEYTDKALSGVLKVFNQGSTDDLASQVGAGHLHARDIVEAVFPGSKKKRDQNVIPLTKAKPKAGKGSSKNAIPIKGLIAGMAVHYAGCCHPLPGDRIVGIITTGKGVTIHTIDCDTLETYADTPERWLDVSWQQQTETPDVYVGRVHLTVVNEPGVLGTLSMVIGKNGGNISNLKIINRSQEFYDLLIDIEVENLKHLTEIIAALRATPAIDMVERARG
;
A
#
# COMPACT_ATOMS: atom_id res chain seq x y z
N MET A 1 -20.41 20.10 28.80
CA MET A 1 -20.94 20.94 27.71
C MET A 1 -20.30 22.30 27.83
N ILE A 2 -19.49 22.70 26.87
CA ILE A 2 -18.76 23.97 26.85
C ILE A 2 -19.75 25.09 26.54
N ARG A 3 -19.79 26.16 27.35
CA ARG A 3 -20.60 27.35 27.09
C ARG A 3 -19.82 28.36 26.24
N GLN A 4 -20.53 29.32 25.63
CA GLN A 4 -19.92 30.34 24.75
C GLN A 4 -18.72 31.03 25.43
N PHE A 5 -18.93 31.58 26.64
CA PHE A 5 -17.87 32.28 27.38
C PHE A 5 -16.75 31.36 27.80
N GLU A 6 -17.01 30.09 28.11
CA GLU A 6 -15.96 29.08 28.45
C GLU A 6 -15.10 28.79 27.25
N LEU A 7 -15.66 28.71 26.03
CA LEU A 7 -14.88 28.52 24.80
C LEU A 7 -13.96 29.74 24.54
N VAL A 8 -14.48 30.96 24.70
CA VAL A 8 -13.74 32.20 24.53
C VAL A 8 -12.59 32.27 25.56
N ASP A 9 -12.90 32.00 26.84
CA ASP A 9 -11.89 31.99 27.91
C ASP A 9 -10.80 30.94 27.67
N LEU A 10 -11.16 29.75 27.20
CA LEU A 10 -10.21 28.71 26.82
C LEU A 10 -9.28 29.20 25.71
N VAL A 11 -9.81 29.77 24.63
CA VAL A 11 -9.00 30.29 23.52
C VAL A 11 -8.08 31.41 24.01
N LYS A 12 -8.59 32.37 24.78
CA LYS A 12 -7.81 33.48 25.32
C LYS A 12 -6.73 33.05 26.30
N SER A 13 -6.91 31.92 26.97
CA SER A 13 -5.90 31.41 27.92
C SER A 13 -4.56 31.09 27.24
N TYR A 14 -4.57 30.75 25.94
CA TYR A 14 -3.34 30.43 25.18
C TYR A 14 -3.08 31.40 23.99
N ASP A 15 -4.10 32.10 23.49
CA ASP A 15 -4.01 33.18 22.50
C ASP A 15 -4.68 34.45 23.01
N PRO A 16 -4.00 35.28 23.79
CA PRO A 16 -4.54 36.52 24.35
C PRO A 16 -4.99 37.55 23.29
N ASN A 17 -4.48 37.41 22.04
CA ASN A 17 -4.82 38.30 20.93
C ASN A 17 -6.02 37.82 20.09
N ALA A 18 -6.60 36.68 20.43
CA ALA A 18 -7.78 36.17 19.72
C ALA A 18 -8.94 37.17 19.79
N ASP A 19 -9.56 37.42 18.63
CA ASP A 19 -10.73 38.30 18.51
C ASP A 19 -11.97 37.60 19.06
N GLU A 20 -12.37 38.01 20.28
CA GLU A 20 -13.54 37.51 21.00
C GLU A 20 -14.84 37.74 20.19
N ALA A 21 -14.96 38.88 19.52
CA ALA A 21 -16.16 39.22 18.77
C ALA A 21 -16.37 38.28 17.56
N VAL A 22 -15.29 37.75 16.96
CA VAL A 22 -15.36 36.79 15.87
C VAL A 22 -15.77 35.40 16.40
N LEU A 23 -15.22 34.96 17.53
CA LEU A 23 -15.59 33.70 18.19
C LEU A 23 -17.06 33.71 18.61
N ASP A 24 -17.50 34.77 19.26
CA ASP A 24 -18.89 34.95 19.68
C ASP A 24 -19.87 34.95 18.48
N ARG A 25 -19.49 35.65 17.44
CA ARG A 25 -20.27 35.72 16.20
C ARG A 25 -20.40 34.36 15.55
N ALA A 26 -19.31 33.58 15.51
CA ALA A 26 -19.32 32.22 14.94
C ALA A 26 -20.21 31.27 15.76
N TYR A 27 -20.11 31.33 17.09
CA TYR A 27 -20.96 30.57 18.00
C TYR A 27 -22.47 30.86 17.76
N VAL A 28 -22.84 32.13 17.79
CA VAL A 28 -24.23 32.56 17.59
C VAL A 28 -24.72 32.22 16.17
N PHE A 29 -23.88 32.40 15.16
CA PHE A 29 -24.23 32.08 13.77
C PHE A 29 -24.50 30.58 13.61
N ALA A 30 -23.57 29.71 14.06
CA ALA A 30 -23.74 28.28 13.97
C ALA A 30 -24.98 27.78 14.73
N MET A 31 -25.20 28.27 15.94
CA MET A 31 -26.39 27.95 16.72
C MET A 31 -27.69 28.36 16.00
N LYS A 32 -27.73 29.54 15.36
CA LYS A 32 -28.88 30.05 14.65
C LYS A 32 -29.19 29.25 13.38
N VAL A 33 -28.17 28.92 12.56
CA VAL A 33 -28.37 28.22 11.27
C VAL A 33 -28.73 26.76 11.45
N HIS A 34 -28.21 26.07 12.47
CA HIS A 34 -28.61 24.70 12.82
C HIS A 34 -29.99 24.64 13.51
N GLY A 35 -30.41 25.71 14.17
CA GLY A 35 -31.75 25.86 14.73
C GLY A 35 -32.24 24.65 15.53
N ASN A 36 -33.32 24.01 15.05
CA ASN A 36 -33.96 22.86 15.70
C ASN A 36 -33.44 21.48 15.21
N GLN A 37 -32.36 21.43 14.42
CA GLN A 37 -31.79 20.15 13.98
C GLN A 37 -31.33 19.31 15.17
N LYS A 38 -31.53 17.98 15.10
CA LYS A 38 -31.15 17.03 16.13
C LYS A 38 -30.26 15.94 15.59
N ARG A 39 -29.33 15.49 16.40
CA ARG A 39 -28.48 14.32 16.13
C ARG A 39 -29.21 13.00 16.41
N ALA A 40 -28.57 11.87 16.08
CA ALA A 40 -29.06 10.52 16.38
C ALA A 40 -29.24 10.27 17.89
N SER A 41 -28.51 10.97 18.75
CA SER A 41 -28.65 10.98 20.21
C SER A 41 -29.92 11.68 20.69
N GLY A 42 -30.54 12.51 19.85
CA GLY A 42 -31.67 13.39 20.22
C GLY A 42 -31.23 14.79 20.67
N ASP A 43 -29.97 15.04 20.85
CA ASP A 43 -29.40 16.34 21.24
C ASP A 43 -29.47 17.37 20.10
N PRO A 44 -29.45 18.68 20.41
CA PRO A 44 -29.33 19.73 19.41
C PRO A 44 -28.06 19.54 18.55
N TYR A 45 -28.20 19.68 17.23
CA TYR A 45 -27.07 19.45 16.29
C TYR A 45 -25.88 20.36 16.58
N PHE A 46 -26.13 21.62 16.95
CA PHE A 46 -25.11 22.62 17.28
C PHE A 46 -24.08 22.16 18.33
N LEU A 47 -24.44 21.21 19.20
CA LEU A 47 -23.50 20.70 20.20
C LEU A 47 -22.29 19.97 19.55
N HIS A 48 -22.48 19.44 18.34
CA HIS A 48 -21.40 18.78 17.62
C HIS A 48 -20.27 19.75 17.21
N PRO A 49 -20.52 20.81 16.42
CA PRO A 49 -19.46 21.77 16.09
C PRO A 49 -18.84 22.42 17.33
N LEU A 50 -19.62 22.60 18.39
CA LEU A 50 -19.10 23.11 19.65
C LEU A 50 -18.10 22.15 20.33
N GLU A 51 -18.41 20.87 20.40
CA GLU A 51 -17.50 19.85 20.94
C GLU A 51 -16.26 19.66 20.05
N VAL A 52 -16.41 19.74 18.71
CA VAL A 52 -15.28 19.75 17.77
C VAL A 52 -14.35 20.94 18.03
N ALA A 53 -14.91 22.13 18.22
CA ALA A 53 -14.14 23.31 18.61
C ALA A 53 -13.44 23.10 19.97
N GLY A 54 -14.14 22.51 20.95
CA GLY A 54 -13.57 22.15 22.25
C GLY A 54 -12.37 21.23 22.14
N ILE A 55 -12.45 20.15 21.33
CA ILE A 55 -11.33 19.23 21.08
C ILE A 55 -10.12 20.01 20.53
N LEU A 56 -10.34 20.96 19.61
CA LEU A 56 -9.24 21.72 19.00
C LEU A 56 -8.62 22.76 19.94
N THR A 57 -9.35 23.23 20.96
CA THR A 57 -8.77 24.09 22.00
C THR A 57 -7.77 23.34 22.88
N GLU A 58 -7.92 22.02 23.09
CA GLU A 58 -6.94 21.19 23.81
C GLU A 58 -5.58 21.20 23.12
N TYR A 59 -5.59 21.32 21.77
CA TYR A 59 -4.38 21.44 20.96
C TYR A 59 -3.89 22.89 20.75
N LYS A 60 -4.52 23.86 21.38
CA LYS A 60 -4.16 25.30 21.37
C LYS A 60 -4.04 25.88 19.96
N LEU A 61 -5.00 25.56 19.08
CA LEU A 61 -5.02 26.05 17.71
C LEU A 61 -5.52 27.49 17.63
N ASP A 62 -5.22 28.17 16.52
CA ASP A 62 -5.56 29.57 16.30
C ASP A 62 -7.07 29.80 16.21
N ALA A 63 -7.48 31.07 16.47
CA ALA A 63 -8.89 31.44 16.46
C ALA A 63 -9.58 31.14 15.13
N ALA A 64 -8.89 31.26 13.98
CA ALA A 64 -9.45 30.94 12.67
C ALA A 64 -9.83 29.46 12.55
N THR A 65 -9.01 28.55 13.09
CA THR A 65 -9.29 27.12 13.14
C THR A 65 -10.48 26.81 14.05
N ILE A 66 -10.57 27.44 15.23
CA ILE A 66 -11.70 27.26 16.16
C ILE A 66 -13.00 27.77 15.53
N VAL A 67 -12.99 28.93 14.89
CA VAL A 67 -14.13 29.48 14.14
C VAL A 67 -14.52 28.52 13.01
N THR A 68 -13.56 27.99 12.28
CA THR A 68 -13.83 26.98 11.24
C THR A 68 -14.50 25.74 11.81
N ALA A 69 -14.09 25.27 12.98
CA ALA A 69 -14.70 24.13 13.65
C ALA A 69 -16.17 24.41 14.04
N LEU A 70 -16.48 25.62 14.49
CA LEU A 70 -17.86 26.01 14.77
C LEU A 70 -18.74 26.05 13.51
N LEU A 71 -18.15 26.33 12.35
CA LEU A 71 -18.86 26.57 11.09
C LEU A 71 -18.78 25.41 10.09
N HIS A 72 -18.04 24.33 10.37
CA HIS A 72 -17.64 23.32 9.37
C HIS A 72 -18.82 22.62 8.67
N ASP A 73 -19.93 22.40 9.38
CA ASP A 73 -21.14 21.75 8.85
C ASP A 73 -22.21 22.74 8.36
N THR A 74 -21.99 24.05 8.54
CA THR A 74 -23.06 25.06 8.27
C THR A 74 -23.43 25.12 6.79
N ILE A 75 -22.47 25.01 5.87
CA ILE A 75 -22.75 25.07 4.42
C ILE A 75 -23.39 23.76 3.93
N GLU A 76 -23.11 22.64 4.58
CA GLU A 76 -23.61 21.33 4.15
C GLU A 76 -25.00 21.03 4.68
N ASP A 77 -25.21 21.26 5.97
CA ASP A 77 -26.41 20.84 6.68
C ASP A 77 -27.44 21.96 6.86
N THR A 78 -27.14 23.18 6.38
CA THR A 78 -28.04 24.31 6.52
C THR A 78 -28.19 25.11 5.21
N LEU A 79 -28.86 26.25 5.27
CA LEU A 79 -29.05 27.19 4.14
C LEU A 79 -27.91 28.23 4.05
N ALA A 80 -26.88 28.15 4.90
CA ALA A 80 -25.77 29.09 4.86
C ALA A 80 -24.97 28.95 3.57
N THR A 81 -24.52 30.07 3.00
CA THR A 81 -23.73 30.09 1.76
C THR A 81 -22.29 30.47 2.03
N GLN A 82 -21.41 30.08 1.08
CA GLN A 82 -20.00 30.43 1.14
C GLN A 82 -19.78 31.94 1.20
N GLU A 83 -20.55 32.71 0.42
CA GLU A 83 -20.48 34.16 0.38
C GLU A 83 -20.82 34.80 1.73
N GLU A 84 -21.80 34.24 2.48
CA GLU A 84 -22.14 34.68 3.82
C GLU A 84 -20.99 34.44 4.80
N ILE A 85 -20.38 33.27 4.74
CA ILE A 85 -19.22 32.94 5.58
C ILE A 85 -18.05 33.88 5.27
N ASP A 86 -17.70 34.08 4.00
CA ASP A 86 -16.62 34.99 3.56
C ASP A 86 -16.86 36.42 4.05
N LYS A 87 -18.12 36.89 4.00
CA LYS A 87 -18.48 38.25 4.40
C LYS A 87 -18.43 38.44 5.93
N LEU A 88 -18.86 37.45 6.70
CA LEU A 88 -18.98 37.54 8.17
C LEU A 88 -17.69 37.22 8.89
N PHE A 89 -16.88 36.28 8.37
CA PHE A 89 -15.72 35.70 9.05
C PHE A 89 -14.40 35.88 8.28
N GLY A 90 -14.47 36.40 7.05
CA GLY A 90 -13.31 36.64 6.20
C GLY A 90 -12.96 35.44 5.32
N LYS A 91 -12.19 35.75 4.25
CA LYS A 91 -11.81 34.76 3.21
C LYS A 91 -10.95 33.60 3.74
N GLU A 92 -10.20 33.79 4.81
CA GLU A 92 -9.38 32.74 5.41
C GLU A 92 -10.28 31.65 6.01
N VAL A 93 -11.20 32.03 6.88
CA VAL A 93 -12.19 31.10 7.47
C VAL A 93 -13.04 30.46 6.39
N GLY A 94 -13.54 31.25 5.42
CA GLY A 94 -14.35 30.75 4.33
C GLY A 94 -13.64 29.67 3.52
N ARG A 95 -12.34 29.86 3.18
CA ARG A 95 -11.54 28.84 2.48
C ARG A 95 -11.37 27.57 3.30
N LEU A 96 -11.16 27.68 4.61
CA LEU A 96 -11.04 26.52 5.50
C LEU A 96 -12.36 25.75 5.58
N VAL A 97 -13.51 26.45 5.75
CA VAL A 97 -14.84 25.84 5.79
C VAL A 97 -15.17 25.13 4.47
N ASP A 98 -14.92 25.80 3.31
CA ASP A 98 -15.08 25.18 1.99
C ASP A 98 -14.23 23.89 1.84
N GLY A 99 -12.97 23.92 2.32
CA GLY A 99 -12.10 22.77 2.34
C GLY A 99 -12.69 21.59 3.13
N VAL A 100 -13.20 21.83 4.33
CA VAL A 100 -13.82 20.80 5.18
C VAL A 100 -15.11 20.28 4.54
N THR A 101 -16.00 21.18 4.06
CA THR A 101 -17.28 20.84 3.41
C THR A 101 -17.09 19.96 2.18
N LYS A 102 -16.11 20.28 1.32
CA LYS A 102 -15.78 19.45 0.15
C LYS A 102 -15.43 18.02 0.53
N LEU A 103 -14.84 17.81 1.69
CA LEU A 103 -14.48 16.48 2.20
C LEU A 103 -15.70 15.70 2.67
N THR A 104 -16.62 16.32 3.38
CA THR A 104 -17.79 15.64 3.96
C THR A 104 -18.78 15.17 2.90
N ARG A 105 -19.05 15.98 1.86
CA ARG A 105 -19.93 15.60 0.72
C ARG A 105 -19.49 14.29 0.03
N ILE A 106 -18.29 13.88 0.26
CA ILE A 106 -17.63 12.77 -0.37
C ILE A 106 -17.78 11.48 0.47
N GLU A 107 -17.81 11.58 1.80
CA GLU A 107 -17.96 10.44 2.72
C GLU A 107 -19.30 9.70 2.60
N MET A 108 -20.33 10.34 2.08
CA MET A 108 -21.67 9.75 1.98
C MET A 108 -21.85 8.69 0.89
N GLN A 109 -20.82 8.36 0.11
CA GLN A 109 -20.92 7.45 -1.03
C GLN A 109 -20.21 6.11 -0.80
N SER A 110 -20.92 4.99 -0.94
CA SER A 110 -20.54 3.65 -0.47
C SER A 110 -19.69 2.78 -1.41
N ASP A 111 -19.04 3.34 -2.43
CA ASP A 111 -18.33 2.56 -3.48
C ASP A 111 -16.80 2.71 -3.35
N HIS A 112 -16.02 1.62 -3.49
CA HIS A 112 -14.56 1.63 -3.34
C HIS A 112 -13.85 2.68 -4.24
N ALA A 113 -14.26 2.80 -5.50
CA ALA A 113 -13.74 3.82 -6.41
C ALA A 113 -13.99 5.25 -5.90
N LYS A 114 -15.06 5.44 -5.16
CA LYS A 114 -15.45 6.72 -4.54
C LYS A 114 -14.64 7.00 -3.27
N GLN A 115 -14.28 5.99 -2.49
CA GLN A 115 -13.37 6.15 -1.35
C GLN A 115 -12.01 6.69 -1.78
N ALA A 116 -11.47 6.18 -2.88
CA ALA A 116 -10.19 6.62 -3.42
C ALA A 116 -10.25 8.07 -3.92
N GLU A 117 -11.33 8.46 -4.63
CA GLU A 117 -11.53 9.84 -5.08
C GLU A 117 -11.73 10.79 -3.89
N ASN A 118 -12.35 10.32 -2.82
CA ASN A 118 -12.55 11.05 -1.59
C ASN A 118 -11.22 11.34 -0.88
N PHE A 119 -10.41 10.31 -0.76
CA PHE A 119 -9.10 10.42 -0.18
C PHE A 119 -8.18 11.33 -1.01
N ARG A 120 -8.28 11.27 -2.35
CA ARG A 120 -7.61 12.20 -3.25
C ARG A 120 -7.96 13.66 -2.96
N LYS A 121 -9.25 13.98 -2.83
CA LYS A 121 -9.71 15.34 -2.54
C LYS A 121 -9.29 15.79 -1.15
N LEU A 122 -9.28 14.87 -0.16
CA LEU A 122 -8.73 15.14 1.17
C LEU A 122 -7.27 15.58 1.07
N LEU A 123 -6.44 14.86 0.34
CA LEU A 123 -5.04 15.21 0.17
C LEU A 123 -4.84 16.56 -0.52
N LEU A 124 -5.63 16.85 -1.56
CA LEU A 124 -5.57 18.14 -2.23
C LEU A 124 -5.96 19.30 -1.29
N ALA A 125 -7.05 19.16 -0.53
CA ALA A 125 -7.45 20.16 0.45
C ALA A 125 -6.41 20.36 1.57
N MET A 126 -5.78 19.26 2.04
CA MET A 126 -4.70 19.32 3.02
C MET A 126 -3.43 19.99 2.49
N SER A 127 -3.16 19.87 1.17
CA SER A 127 -2.01 20.53 0.56
C SER A 127 -2.12 22.05 0.55
N ASP A 128 -3.36 22.56 0.51
CA ASP A 128 -3.64 23.99 0.58
C ASP A 128 -3.50 24.54 2.01
N ASP A 129 -4.09 23.83 2.98
CA ASP A 129 -3.97 24.19 4.40
C ASP A 129 -4.20 22.99 5.33
N ILE A 130 -3.20 22.65 6.14
CA ILE A 130 -3.25 21.51 7.07
C ILE A 130 -4.34 21.63 8.13
N ARG A 131 -4.82 22.86 8.42
CA ARG A 131 -5.90 23.09 9.40
C ARG A 131 -7.19 22.40 8.99
N VAL A 132 -7.45 22.24 7.69
CA VAL A 132 -8.59 21.48 7.17
C VAL A 132 -8.56 20.04 7.71
N LEU A 133 -7.38 19.38 7.69
CA LEU A 133 -7.23 18.05 8.27
C LEU A 133 -7.44 18.04 9.78
N LEU A 134 -6.91 19.05 10.50
CA LEU A 134 -7.05 19.12 11.96
C LEU A 134 -8.53 19.20 12.38
N VAL A 135 -9.32 20.05 11.70
CA VAL A 135 -10.76 20.14 11.92
C VAL A 135 -11.45 18.82 11.59
N LYS A 136 -11.10 18.20 10.47
CA LYS A 136 -11.70 16.92 10.06
C LYS A 136 -11.37 15.75 10.99
N LEU A 137 -10.16 15.72 11.55
CA LEU A 137 -9.78 14.71 12.56
C LEU A 137 -10.55 14.91 13.87
N ALA A 138 -10.75 16.16 14.31
CA ALA A 138 -11.55 16.47 15.50
C ALA A 138 -13.04 16.14 15.29
N ASP A 139 -13.59 16.43 14.10
CA ASP A 139 -14.93 16.00 13.68
C ASP A 139 -15.05 14.47 13.75
N ARG A 140 -14.12 13.74 13.13
CA ARG A 140 -14.10 12.28 13.16
C ARG A 140 -14.00 11.74 14.59
N LEU A 141 -13.18 12.33 15.44
CA LEU A 141 -13.04 11.92 16.83
C LEU A 141 -14.34 12.08 17.59
N HIS A 142 -15.01 13.23 17.46
CA HIS A 142 -16.32 13.43 18.10
C HIS A 142 -17.40 12.48 17.55
N ASN A 143 -17.41 12.23 16.25
CA ASN A 143 -18.29 11.25 15.62
C ASN A 143 -18.03 9.83 16.14
N MET A 144 -16.79 9.45 16.38
CA MET A 144 -16.43 8.16 16.98
C MET A 144 -16.86 8.05 18.45
N ARG A 145 -16.72 9.12 19.25
CA ARG A 145 -17.19 9.19 20.65
C ARG A 145 -18.70 8.98 20.76
N THR A 146 -19.45 9.44 19.75
CA THR A 146 -20.93 9.37 19.70
C THR A 146 -21.46 8.24 18.79
N LEU A 147 -20.60 7.37 18.28
CA LEU A 147 -20.94 6.34 17.30
C LEU A 147 -22.00 5.35 17.81
N HIS A 148 -22.03 5.09 19.10
CA HIS A 148 -22.95 4.18 19.76
C HIS A 148 -24.43 4.60 19.64
N PHE A 149 -24.73 5.87 19.35
CA PHE A 149 -26.10 6.33 19.09
C PHE A 149 -26.62 5.95 17.69
N ILE A 150 -25.76 5.53 16.77
CA ILE A 150 -26.16 5.05 15.44
C ILE A 150 -26.74 3.64 15.57
N LYS A 151 -28.00 3.45 15.19
CA LYS A 151 -28.71 2.17 15.34
C LYS A 151 -28.17 1.06 14.41
N SER A 152 -27.78 1.40 13.17
CA SER A 152 -27.29 0.43 12.19
C SER A 152 -25.88 -0.03 12.55
N GLU A 153 -25.72 -1.33 12.81
CA GLU A 153 -24.43 -1.97 13.09
C GLU A 153 -23.48 -1.88 11.91
N ASP A 154 -23.97 -2.19 10.70
CA ASP A 154 -23.17 -2.10 9.46
C ASP A 154 -22.61 -0.69 9.24
N LYS A 155 -23.42 0.34 9.54
CA LYS A 155 -22.97 1.73 9.43
C LYS A 155 -21.90 2.04 10.48
N ARG A 156 -22.06 1.56 11.72
CA ARG A 156 -21.04 1.73 12.77
C ARG A 156 -19.72 1.04 12.39
N LEU A 157 -19.80 -0.21 11.92
CA LEU A 157 -18.64 -0.98 11.50
C LEU A 157 -17.91 -0.30 10.34
N ARG A 158 -18.63 0.17 9.31
CA ARG A 158 -18.03 0.88 8.18
C ARG A 158 -17.28 2.14 8.62
N ILE A 159 -17.90 2.98 9.48
CA ILE A 159 -17.26 4.19 10.00
C ILE A 159 -16.01 3.85 10.83
N ALA A 160 -16.08 2.78 11.64
CA ALA A 160 -14.95 2.32 12.44
C ALA A 160 -13.79 1.81 11.56
N MET A 161 -14.07 1.04 10.51
CA MET A 161 -13.06 0.57 9.56
C MET A 161 -12.40 1.73 8.82
N GLU A 162 -13.19 2.67 8.30
CA GLU A 162 -12.66 3.88 7.66
C GLU A 162 -11.78 4.70 8.61
N THR A 163 -12.18 4.80 9.88
CA THR A 163 -11.38 5.47 10.91
C THR A 163 -10.05 4.79 11.12
N MET A 164 -10.03 3.46 11.18
CA MET A 164 -8.79 2.67 11.31
C MET A 164 -7.90 2.77 10.09
N GLU A 165 -8.47 2.75 8.88
CA GLU A 165 -7.72 2.68 7.63
C GLU A 165 -7.22 4.04 7.13
N ILE A 166 -7.90 5.14 7.48
CA ILE A 166 -7.60 6.46 6.94
C ILE A 166 -7.25 7.46 8.06
N TYR A 167 -8.16 7.69 9.00
CA TYR A 167 -8.02 8.81 9.93
C TYR A 167 -6.99 8.59 11.03
N ALA A 168 -6.91 7.39 11.62
CA ALA A 168 -5.91 7.08 12.63
C ALA A 168 -4.48 7.12 12.06
N PRO A 169 -4.18 6.56 10.87
CA PRO A 169 -2.89 6.74 10.22
C PRO A 169 -2.54 8.18 9.86
N LEU A 170 -3.52 8.99 9.41
CA LEU A 170 -3.29 10.41 9.16
C LEU A 170 -2.92 11.15 10.45
N ALA A 171 -3.63 10.90 11.56
CA ALA A 171 -3.29 11.48 12.86
C ALA A 171 -1.89 11.07 13.31
N GLU A 172 -1.48 9.80 13.10
CA GLU A 172 -0.12 9.34 13.38
C GLU A 172 0.92 10.07 12.52
N ARG A 173 0.63 10.27 11.23
CA ARG A 173 1.55 10.91 10.29
C ARG A 173 1.83 12.37 10.61
N ILE A 174 0.82 13.09 11.09
CA ILE A 174 0.97 14.48 11.56
C ILE A 174 1.40 14.59 13.03
N GLY A 175 1.64 13.45 13.70
CA GLY A 175 2.17 13.38 15.06
C GLY A 175 1.15 13.58 16.17
N MET A 176 -0.16 13.63 15.88
CA MET A 176 -1.22 13.77 16.90
C MET A 176 -1.50 12.43 17.59
N GLN A 177 -0.58 12.04 18.47
CA GLN A 177 -0.53 10.70 19.02
C GLN A 177 -1.71 10.39 19.97
N GLU A 178 -2.19 11.36 20.73
CA GLU A 178 -3.36 11.16 21.63
C GLU A 178 -4.62 10.93 20.81
N MET A 179 -4.88 11.78 19.84
CA MET A 179 -6.03 11.64 18.93
C MET A 179 -6.00 10.32 18.17
N LYS A 180 -4.85 9.95 17.62
CA LYS A 180 -4.65 8.65 16.95
C LYS A 180 -4.99 7.49 17.87
N ASN A 181 -4.50 7.52 19.09
CA ASN A 181 -4.71 6.47 20.08
C ASN A 181 -6.19 6.31 20.45
N GLU A 182 -6.90 7.42 20.61
CA GLU A 182 -8.33 7.41 20.93
C GLU A 182 -9.16 6.93 19.74
N LEU A 183 -8.85 7.39 18.52
CA LEU A 183 -9.50 6.91 17.29
C LEU A 183 -9.34 5.40 17.11
N GLU A 184 -8.12 4.87 17.32
CA GLU A 184 -7.85 3.43 17.25
C GLU A 184 -8.64 2.64 18.30
N ASP A 185 -8.70 3.09 19.56
CA ASP A 185 -9.40 2.37 20.62
C ASP A 185 -10.93 2.37 20.44
N LEU A 186 -11.50 3.51 20.02
CA LEU A 186 -12.92 3.64 19.71
C LEU A 186 -13.31 2.77 18.50
N ALA A 187 -12.48 2.75 17.46
CA ALA A 187 -12.72 1.92 16.28
C ALA A 187 -12.54 0.43 16.61
N PHE A 188 -11.53 0.06 17.40
CA PHE A 188 -11.31 -1.30 17.86
C PHE A 188 -12.49 -1.85 18.69
N ALA A 189 -13.13 -0.99 19.47
CA ALA A 189 -14.33 -1.34 20.24
C ALA A 189 -15.50 -1.78 19.32
N GLN A 190 -15.54 -1.31 18.07
CA GLN A 190 -16.58 -1.68 17.10
C GLN A 190 -16.14 -2.86 16.22
N THR A 191 -14.87 -2.87 15.78
CA THR A 191 -14.38 -3.89 14.83
C THR A 191 -14.08 -5.23 15.48
N ASN A 192 -13.55 -5.23 16.72
CA ASN A 192 -13.17 -6.45 17.45
C ASN A 192 -13.56 -6.37 18.94
N PRO A 193 -14.86 -6.26 19.26
CA PRO A 193 -15.33 -6.00 20.64
C PRO A 193 -14.95 -7.11 21.62
N GLU A 194 -14.89 -8.36 21.18
CA GLU A 194 -14.51 -9.51 22.03
C GLU A 194 -13.03 -9.48 22.42
N ALA A 195 -12.16 -9.25 21.43
CA ALA A 195 -10.72 -9.13 21.66
C ALA A 195 -10.41 -7.97 22.62
N ARG A 196 -11.08 -6.82 22.40
CA ARG A 196 -10.93 -5.65 23.28
C ARG A 196 -11.36 -5.97 24.71
N ARG A 197 -12.54 -6.58 24.90
CA ARG A 197 -13.04 -6.97 26.23
C ARG A 197 -12.08 -7.93 26.95
N SER A 198 -11.56 -8.93 26.22
CA SER A 198 -10.60 -9.89 26.78
C SER A 198 -9.32 -9.20 27.27
N ILE A 199 -8.77 -8.27 26.46
CA ILE A 199 -7.56 -7.53 26.83
C ILE A 199 -7.83 -6.60 28.00
N MET A 200 -8.96 -5.87 28.00
CA MET A 200 -9.34 -4.99 29.11
C MET A 200 -9.46 -5.75 30.44
N ALA A 201 -10.14 -6.89 30.45
CA ALA A 201 -10.29 -7.72 31.66
C ALA A 201 -8.91 -8.19 32.19
N ARG A 202 -7.98 -8.53 31.31
CA ARG A 202 -6.62 -8.91 31.70
C ARG A 202 -5.80 -7.75 32.25
N LEU A 203 -5.94 -6.55 31.63
CA LEU A 203 -5.31 -5.34 32.16
C LEU A 203 -5.85 -4.96 33.54
N GLU A 204 -7.17 -5.10 33.76
CA GLU A 204 -7.80 -4.85 35.04
C GLU A 204 -7.32 -5.84 36.10
N PHE A 205 -7.26 -7.13 35.79
CA PHE A 205 -6.67 -8.16 36.65
C PHE A 205 -5.22 -7.83 37.03
N LEU A 206 -4.38 -7.40 36.05
CA LEU A 206 -3.00 -7.00 36.34
C LEU A 206 -2.91 -5.74 37.19
N ARG A 207 -3.87 -4.82 37.12
CA ARG A 207 -3.94 -3.67 38.02
C ARG A 207 -4.30 -4.05 39.42
N GLU A 208 -5.23 -5.00 39.61
CA GLU A 208 -5.65 -5.49 40.89
C GLU A 208 -4.57 -6.33 41.58
N GLU A 209 -3.97 -7.32 40.90
CA GLU A 209 -2.87 -8.11 41.43
C GLU A 209 -1.56 -7.33 41.60
N GLY A 210 -1.23 -6.47 40.63
CA GLY A 210 -0.01 -5.63 40.64
C GLY A 210 -0.03 -4.54 41.70
N GLY A 211 -1.18 -4.26 42.30
CA GLY A 211 -1.37 -3.21 43.29
C GLY A 211 -0.73 -1.90 42.88
N ASP A 212 0.12 -1.36 43.74
CA ASP A 212 0.82 -0.05 43.51
C ASP A 212 2.14 -0.21 42.73
N LEU A 213 2.30 -1.27 41.90
CA LEU A 213 3.56 -1.58 41.23
C LEU A 213 4.04 -0.40 40.35
N VAL A 214 3.14 0.21 39.57
CA VAL A 214 3.48 1.37 38.72
C VAL A 214 3.98 2.53 39.58
N SER A 215 3.31 2.80 40.71
CA SER A 215 3.73 3.86 41.64
C SER A 215 5.03 3.53 42.33
N ARG A 216 5.28 2.28 42.68
CA ARG A 216 6.56 1.84 43.29
C ARG A 216 7.71 2.01 42.31
N ILE A 217 7.56 1.53 41.07
CA ILE A 217 8.57 1.68 40.02
C ILE A 217 8.82 3.17 39.75
N LYS A 218 7.75 3.97 39.63
CA LYS A 218 7.86 5.43 39.45
C LYS A 218 8.67 6.10 40.56
N LYS A 219 8.36 5.77 41.84
CA LYS A 219 9.10 6.31 43.02
C LYS A 219 10.58 5.92 42.99
N GLU A 220 10.89 4.67 42.65
CA GLU A 220 12.28 4.20 42.60
C GLU A 220 13.07 4.84 41.46
N LEU A 221 12.50 4.91 40.24
CA LEU A 221 13.11 5.60 39.12
C LEU A 221 13.35 7.10 39.46
N THR A 222 12.37 7.77 40.07
CA THR A 222 12.50 9.16 40.48
C THR A 222 13.61 9.32 41.50
N LYS A 223 13.69 8.44 42.52
CA LYS A 223 14.75 8.46 43.53
C LYS A 223 16.12 8.24 42.90
N THR A 224 16.24 7.30 41.96
CA THR A 224 17.52 6.99 41.30
C THR A 224 18.04 8.19 40.49
N LEU A 225 17.18 8.82 39.69
CA LEU A 225 17.56 9.97 38.85
C LEU A 225 17.78 11.24 39.66
N SER A 226 16.97 11.50 40.69
CA SER A 226 17.14 12.67 41.57
C SER A 226 18.39 12.58 42.42
N LYS A 227 18.85 11.41 42.84
CA LYS A 227 20.14 11.22 43.53
C LYS A 227 21.33 11.63 42.66
N ALA A 228 21.22 11.51 41.35
CA ALA A 228 22.24 11.94 40.41
C ALA A 228 22.09 13.42 40.00
N GLY A 229 21.23 14.19 40.67
CA GLY A 229 21.04 15.62 40.43
C GLY A 229 20.10 16.00 39.29
N LEU A 230 19.42 15.06 38.66
CA LEU A 230 18.49 15.34 37.59
C LEU A 230 17.10 15.69 38.12
N LYS A 231 16.52 16.77 37.61
CA LYS A 231 15.12 17.12 37.81
C LYS A 231 14.30 16.36 36.77
N VAL A 232 13.45 15.44 37.21
CA VAL A 232 12.69 14.57 36.33
C VAL A 232 11.21 14.55 36.71
N GLU A 233 10.36 14.48 35.69
CA GLU A 233 8.97 14.12 35.84
C GLU A 233 8.77 12.73 35.20
N ILE A 234 8.25 11.76 35.98
CA ILE A 234 8.04 10.41 35.49
C ILE A 234 6.54 10.11 35.41
N ARG A 235 6.09 9.72 34.23
CA ARG A 235 4.72 9.30 33.96
C ARG A 235 4.70 7.80 33.59
N GLY A 236 3.94 7.01 34.33
CA GLY A 236 3.62 5.64 33.93
C GLY A 236 2.60 5.67 32.79
N ARG A 237 2.80 4.84 31.76
CA ARG A 237 1.87 4.66 30.66
C ARG A 237 1.57 3.19 30.47
N GLU A 238 0.31 2.83 30.55
CA GLU A 238 -0.17 1.53 30.13
C GLU A 238 -0.45 1.55 28.62
N LYS A 239 -0.13 0.46 27.93
CA LYS A 239 -0.43 0.35 26.50
C LYS A 239 -1.93 0.18 26.27
N LEU A 240 -2.43 0.82 25.23
CA LEU A 240 -3.84 0.75 24.85
C LEU A 240 -4.21 -0.65 24.31
N PRO A 241 -5.44 -1.11 24.50
CA PRO A 241 -5.90 -2.42 24.10
C PRO A 241 -5.60 -2.74 22.62
N PHE A 242 -5.84 -1.80 21.70
CA PHE A 242 -5.52 -2.00 20.30
C PHE A 242 -4.02 -2.20 20.03
N SER A 243 -3.17 -1.41 20.68
CA SER A 243 -1.71 -1.55 20.55
C SER A 243 -1.20 -2.89 21.05
N ILE A 244 -1.83 -3.43 22.11
CA ILE A 244 -1.55 -4.77 22.66
C ILE A 244 -1.99 -5.83 21.66
N TRP A 245 -3.23 -5.75 21.17
CA TRP A 245 -3.80 -6.69 20.21
C TRP A 245 -2.98 -6.75 18.92
N ARG A 246 -2.65 -5.60 18.33
CA ARG A 246 -1.82 -5.51 17.12
C ARG A 246 -0.46 -6.19 17.32
N LYS A 247 0.13 -6.04 18.52
CA LYS A 247 1.41 -6.66 18.84
C LYS A 247 1.30 -8.17 19.02
N MET A 248 0.22 -8.66 19.62
CA MET A 248 -0.08 -10.10 19.73
C MET A 248 -0.20 -10.72 18.33
N GLN A 249 -0.97 -10.10 17.45
CA GLN A 249 -1.14 -10.55 16.06
C GLN A 249 0.17 -10.54 15.26
N HIS A 250 0.94 -9.44 15.37
CA HIS A 250 2.17 -9.29 14.58
C HIS A 250 3.30 -10.22 15.01
N LYS A 251 3.32 -10.65 16.29
CA LYS A 251 4.35 -11.53 16.83
C LYS A 251 3.89 -12.97 17.03
N ASP A 252 2.62 -13.23 16.78
CA ASP A 252 1.96 -14.50 17.05
C ASP A 252 2.20 -14.99 18.49
N VAL A 253 1.96 -14.12 19.48
CA VAL A 253 2.20 -14.38 20.90
C VAL A 253 0.95 -14.13 21.73
N ALA A 254 0.78 -14.90 22.81
CA ALA A 254 -0.27 -14.68 23.79
C ALA A 254 0.00 -13.41 24.63
N PHE A 255 -1.04 -12.87 25.27
CA PHE A 255 -0.95 -11.68 26.11
C PHE A 255 0.11 -11.83 27.22
N GLU A 256 0.19 -12.99 27.86
CA GLU A 256 1.12 -13.30 28.98
C GLU A 256 2.59 -13.30 28.55
N GLN A 257 2.85 -13.47 27.26
CA GLN A 257 4.20 -13.42 26.67
C GLN A 257 4.66 -12.00 26.34
N LEU A 258 3.76 -11.01 26.45
CA LEU A 258 4.11 -9.62 26.24
C LEU A 258 4.82 -9.06 27.48
N SER A 259 6.11 -8.87 27.35
CA SER A 259 6.98 -8.37 28.44
C SER A 259 7.02 -6.86 28.60
N ASP A 260 6.29 -6.09 27.76
CA ASP A 260 6.40 -4.62 27.65
C ASP A 260 5.01 -3.93 27.69
N ILE A 261 4.13 -4.44 28.55
CA ILE A 261 2.80 -3.87 28.79
C ILE A 261 2.90 -2.51 29.50
N MET A 262 3.89 -2.37 30.40
CA MET A 262 4.14 -1.14 31.15
C MET A 262 5.29 -0.36 30.53
N ALA A 263 5.05 0.91 30.28
CA ALA A 263 6.05 1.85 29.81
C ALA A 263 6.14 3.05 30.76
N PHE A 264 7.34 3.57 30.95
CA PHE A 264 7.59 4.76 31.75
C PHE A 264 8.17 5.85 30.90
N ARG A 265 7.60 7.04 31.02
CA ARG A 265 8.07 8.22 30.31
C ARG A 265 8.80 9.12 31.30
N ILE A 266 10.05 9.43 31.01
CA ILE A 266 10.89 10.32 31.81
C ILE A 266 11.03 11.63 31.05
N LEU A 267 10.52 12.71 31.63
CA LEU A 267 10.62 14.06 31.10
C LEU A 267 11.73 14.80 31.84
N VAL A 268 12.60 15.44 31.06
CA VAL A 268 13.77 16.18 31.56
C VAL A 268 13.83 17.59 30.94
N GLY A 269 14.79 18.43 31.40
CA GLY A 269 14.88 19.81 30.96
C GLY A 269 15.50 20.02 29.59
N SER A 270 16.51 19.22 29.22
CA SER A 270 17.31 19.43 28.01
C SER A 270 17.60 18.12 27.26
N VAL A 271 18.21 18.23 26.08
CA VAL A 271 18.68 17.09 25.29
C VAL A 271 19.82 16.36 26.01
N GLU A 272 20.73 17.12 26.59
CA GLU A 272 21.86 16.61 27.35
C GLU A 272 21.37 15.80 28.55
N ASP A 273 20.34 16.27 29.26
CA ASP A 273 19.73 15.57 30.37
C ASP A 273 19.08 14.24 29.92
N CYS A 274 18.59 14.14 28.66
CA CYS A 274 18.07 12.88 28.13
C CYS A 274 19.17 11.80 28.10
N TYR A 275 20.34 12.11 27.56
CA TYR A 275 21.47 11.18 27.49
C TYR A 275 22.06 10.90 28.86
N HIS A 276 22.09 11.92 29.76
CA HIS A 276 22.51 11.73 31.15
C HIS A 276 21.58 10.77 31.90
N ALA A 277 20.26 10.96 31.77
CA ALA A 277 19.27 10.02 32.33
C ALA A 277 19.43 8.61 31.79
N LEU A 278 19.66 8.44 30.46
CA LEU A 278 19.94 7.16 29.84
C LEU A 278 21.17 6.48 30.48
N GLY A 279 22.28 7.22 30.65
CA GLY A 279 23.51 6.73 31.29
C GLY A 279 23.25 6.21 32.69
N ILE A 280 22.51 6.94 33.51
CA ILE A 280 22.15 6.54 34.87
C ILE A 280 21.29 5.29 34.87
N ILE A 281 20.27 5.22 33.99
CA ILE A 281 19.38 4.05 33.87
C ILE A 281 20.18 2.82 33.44
N HIS A 282 21.06 2.92 32.45
CA HIS A 282 21.86 1.80 31.95
C HIS A 282 22.96 1.35 32.94
N SER A 283 23.45 2.24 33.78
CA SER A 283 24.40 1.87 34.82
C SER A 283 23.74 1.23 36.04
N THR A 284 22.45 1.51 36.27
CA THR A 284 21.69 1.00 37.42
C THR A 284 20.94 -0.28 37.12
N TYR A 285 20.35 -0.38 35.92
CA TYR A 285 19.48 -1.49 35.51
C TYR A 285 20.06 -2.24 34.30
N ARG A 286 19.87 -3.56 34.25
CA ARG A 286 20.33 -4.37 33.13
C ARG A 286 19.53 -4.08 31.86
N VAL A 287 20.22 -3.71 30.82
CA VAL A 287 19.61 -3.43 29.49
C VAL A 287 19.18 -4.72 28.80
N VAL A 288 18.00 -4.71 28.20
CA VAL A 288 17.52 -5.79 27.34
C VAL A 288 18.12 -5.60 25.94
N PRO A 289 18.99 -6.52 25.44
CA PRO A 289 19.63 -6.37 24.13
C PRO A 289 18.63 -6.15 22.99
N GLY A 290 18.98 -5.29 22.04
CA GLY A 290 18.16 -4.99 20.86
C GLY A 290 16.90 -4.14 21.11
N ARG A 291 16.75 -3.58 22.33
CA ARG A 291 15.62 -2.73 22.70
C ARG A 291 15.94 -1.24 22.81
N PHE A 292 17.18 -0.86 22.55
CA PHE A 292 17.57 0.54 22.51
C PHE A 292 17.32 1.15 21.13
N LYS A 293 16.69 2.34 21.09
CA LYS A 293 16.47 3.13 19.87
C LYS A 293 16.67 4.61 20.20
N ASP A 294 17.50 5.27 19.43
CA ASP A 294 17.76 6.71 19.55
C ASP A 294 17.02 7.48 18.45
N TYR A 295 15.86 8.02 18.81
CA TYR A 295 15.09 8.91 17.96
C TYR A 295 15.39 10.41 18.23
N ILE A 296 16.38 10.73 19.08
CA ILE A 296 16.87 12.11 19.26
C ILE A 296 17.87 12.42 18.14
N SER A 297 18.88 11.56 17.97
CA SER A 297 19.87 11.69 16.90
C SER A 297 19.26 11.47 15.52
N THR A 298 18.29 10.55 15.42
CA THR A 298 17.60 10.18 14.18
C THR A 298 16.09 10.33 14.38
N ALA A 299 15.60 11.57 14.24
CA ALA A 299 14.18 11.87 14.43
C ALA A 299 13.28 11.17 13.40
N LYS A 300 12.08 10.77 13.82
CA LYS A 300 11.08 10.26 12.89
C LYS A 300 10.59 11.36 11.92
N PRO A 301 10.02 11.01 10.75
CA PRO A 301 9.54 11.99 9.76
C PRO A 301 8.50 12.97 10.31
N ASN A 302 7.66 12.52 11.25
CA ASN A 302 6.66 13.35 11.94
C ASN A 302 7.25 14.24 13.06
N GLY A 303 8.58 14.34 13.15
CA GLY A 303 9.25 15.15 14.17
C GLY A 303 9.35 14.50 15.56
N TYR A 304 8.89 13.27 15.73
CA TYR A 304 9.00 12.56 17.00
C TYR A 304 10.45 12.32 17.40
N ARG A 305 10.82 12.73 18.62
CA ARG A 305 12.15 12.58 19.23
C ARG A 305 12.03 11.98 20.61
N SER A 306 12.77 10.91 20.90
CA SER A 306 12.84 10.27 22.23
C SER A 306 13.94 9.22 22.24
N LEU A 307 14.55 8.94 23.39
CA LEU A 307 15.33 7.72 23.59
C LEU A 307 14.40 6.63 24.08
N HIS A 308 14.45 5.46 23.49
CA HIS A 308 13.70 4.28 23.94
C HIS A 308 14.68 3.23 24.40
N THR A 309 14.46 2.67 25.58
CA THR A 309 15.25 1.56 26.08
C THR A 309 14.38 0.59 26.87
N GLY A 310 14.70 -0.69 26.77
CA GLY A 310 14.10 -1.73 27.61
C GLY A 310 15.10 -2.17 28.67
N VAL A 311 14.68 -2.20 29.91
CA VAL A 311 15.53 -2.63 31.02
C VAL A 311 14.80 -3.61 31.94
N LEU A 312 15.59 -4.41 32.69
CA LEU A 312 15.11 -5.11 33.88
C LEU A 312 15.15 -4.09 35.02
N GLY A 313 14.01 -3.46 35.27
CA GLY A 313 13.86 -2.39 36.22
C GLY A 313 13.68 -2.89 37.66
N PRO A 314 13.12 -2.06 38.53
CA PRO A 314 12.81 -2.43 39.91
C PRO A 314 11.99 -3.73 39.98
N GLU A 315 12.23 -4.52 41.03
CA GLU A 315 11.55 -5.81 41.27
C GLU A 315 11.68 -6.81 40.10
N GLN A 316 12.74 -6.71 39.26
CA GLN A 316 13.03 -7.58 38.12
C GLN A 316 11.98 -7.53 36.98
N HIS A 317 11.10 -6.53 36.99
CA HIS A 317 10.14 -6.36 35.92
C HIS A 317 10.80 -5.80 34.65
N ARG A 318 10.43 -6.35 33.49
CA ARG A 318 10.80 -5.77 32.21
C ARG A 318 9.95 -4.55 31.94
N ILE A 319 10.60 -3.39 31.84
CA ILE A 319 9.95 -2.10 31.59
C ILE A 319 10.53 -1.45 30.35
N GLU A 320 9.68 -0.78 29.59
CA GLU A 320 10.08 0.12 28.51
C GLU A 320 10.19 1.54 29.08
N ILE A 321 11.32 2.19 28.85
CA ILE A 321 11.56 3.58 29.27
C ILE A 321 11.72 4.45 28.04
N GLN A 322 10.97 5.55 28.01
CA GLN A 322 11.01 6.59 26.99
C GLN A 322 11.54 7.87 27.66
N ILE A 323 12.67 8.41 27.18
CA ILE A 323 13.29 9.59 27.76
C ILE A 323 13.25 10.71 26.71
N ARG A 324 12.75 11.89 27.11
CA ARG A 324 12.63 13.05 26.23
C ARG A 324 12.55 14.36 27.03
N SER A 325 12.88 15.49 26.39
CA SER A 325 12.67 16.81 27.01
C SER A 325 11.17 17.17 27.02
N HIS A 326 10.78 18.18 27.79
CA HIS A 326 9.43 18.72 27.79
C HIS A 326 9.01 19.20 26.39
N GLU A 327 9.89 19.88 25.65
CA GLU A 327 9.64 20.30 24.26
C GLU A 327 9.39 19.11 23.33
N MET A 328 10.23 18.07 23.42
CA MET A 328 10.03 16.85 22.65
C MET A 328 8.73 16.14 23.03
N HIS A 329 8.30 16.26 24.27
CA HIS A 329 7.04 15.70 24.73
C HIS A 329 5.86 16.39 24.07
N ASP A 330 5.85 17.71 24.04
CA ASP A 330 4.79 18.50 23.42
C ASP A 330 4.69 18.20 21.92
N ILE A 331 5.82 18.11 21.23
CA ILE A 331 5.85 17.72 19.81
C ILE A 331 5.35 16.29 19.61
N ALA A 332 5.70 15.35 20.50
CA ALA A 332 5.32 13.95 20.37
C ALA A 332 3.83 13.67 20.68
N GLU A 333 3.17 14.50 21.49
CA GLU A 333 1.73 14.36 21.79
C GLU A 333 0.85 15.17 20.82
N ASN A 334 1.25 16.42 20.52
CA ASN A 334 0.47 17.38 19.76
C ASN A 334 0.87 17.48 18.28
N GLY A 335 2.02 16.91 17.88
CA GLY A 335 2.46 16.86 16.48
C GLY A 335 2.52 18.22 15.82
N VAL A 336 1.86 18.34 14.65
CA VAL A 336 1.79 19.59 13.88
C VAL A 336 1.16 20.72 14.68
N ALA A 337 0.22 20.44 15.58
CA ALA A 337 -0.43 21.45 16.40
C ALA A 337 0.55 22.15 17.36
N ALA A 338 1.55 21.44 17.92
CA ALA A 338 2.59 22.05 18.75
C ALA A 338 3.38 23.12 18.02
N HIS A 339 3.64 22.93 16.71
CA HIS A 339 4.36 23.89 15.90
C HIS A 339 3.54 25.14 15.55
N TRP A 340 2.20 25.05 15.59
CA TRP A 340 1.33 26.20 15.34
C TRP A 340 1.51 27.26 16.42
N THR A 341 1.63 26.86 17.67
CA THR A 341 1.91 27.73 18.82
C THR A 341 3.28 28.45 18.70
N TYR A 342 4.27 27.79 18.06
CA TYR A 342 5.60 28.36 17.82
C TYR A 342 5.66 29.31 16.62
N LYS A 343 4.83 29.09 15.56
CA LYS A 343 4.80 29.95 14.35
C LYS A 343 4.30 31.37 14.62
N GLN A 344 3.52 31.59 15.66
CA GLN A 344 3.15 32.93 16.10
C GLN A 344 4.38 33.76 16.59
N LYS A 345 5.51 33.08 16.93
CA LYS A 345 6.74 33.71 17.44
C LYS A 345 7.93 33.74 16.45
N ALA A 346 7.95 32.95 15.39
CA ALA A 346 9.10 32.84 14.48
C ALA A 346 8.62 32.68 13.03
N GLY A 347 9.01 33.63 12.14
CA GLY A 347 8.62 33.69 10.73
C GLY A 347 8.92 32.42 9.90
N LYS A 348 8.28 32.39 8.74
CA LYS A 348 8.30 31.36 7.68
C LYS A 348 9.47 30.37 7.70
N THR A 349 9.25 29.19 8.25
CA THR A 349 10.02 27.98 7.92
C THR A 349 9.07 27.01 7.24
N GLU A 350 9.24 26.80 5.93
CA GLU A 350 8.61 25.71 5.20
C GLU A 350 9.10 24.40 5.80
N GLY A 351 8.30 23.81 6.71
CA GLY A 351 8.74 22.73 7.55
C GLY A 351 8.79 21.39 6.80
N ARG A 352 9.71 20.54 7.24
CA ARG A 352 9.79 19.09 6.92
C ARG A 352 8.42 18.39 7.02
N GLN A 353 7.48 18.99 7.73
CA GLN A 353 6.12 18.53 8.01
C GLN A 353 5.23 18.39 6.77
N TYR A 354 5.51 19.15 5.70
CA TYR A 354 4.74 19.08 4.46
C TYR A 354 5.39 18.15 3.41
N ARG A 355 6.57 17.59 3.69
CA ARG A 355 7.26 16.72 2.75
C ARG A 355 6.42 15.49 2.40
N TRP A 356 5.81 14.86 3.40
CA TRP A 356 4.98 13.68 3.19
C TRP A 356 3.70 13.95 2.39
N ILE A 357 3.11 15.15 2.53
CA ILE A 357 1.98 15.57 1.69
C ILE A 357 2.42 15.68 0.23
N ARG A 358 3.60 16.25 -0.02
CA ARG A 358 4.18 16.31 -1.37
C ARG A 358 4.48 14.92 -1.92
N GLU A 359 4.98 14.01 -1.11
CA GLU A 359 5.21 12.61 -1.49
C GLU A 359 3.89 11.91 -1.86
N LEU A 360 2.82 12.14 -1.11
CA LEU A 360 1.48 11.62 -1.43
C LEU A 360 0.89 12.28 -2.69
N LEU A 361 1.12 13.57 -2.91
CA LEU A 361 0.72 14.25 -4.15
C LEU A 361 1.51 13.72 -5.35
N ASP A 362 2.80 13.44 -5.19
CA ASP A 362 3.61 12.78 -6.22
C ASP A 362 3.04 11.40 -6.61
N ILE A 363 2.57 10.62 -5.62
CA ILE A 363 1.90 9.34 -5.87
C ILE A 363 0.58 9.58 -6.61
N LEU A 364 -0.17 10.61 -6.23
CA LEU A 364 -1.43 11.01 -6.86
C LEU A 364 -1.25 11.34 -8.34
N ASP A 365 -0.23 12.14 -8.68
CA ASP A 365 0.08 12.55 -10.05
C ASP A 365 0.52 11.37 -10.94
N HIS A 366 0.93 10.26 -10.32
CA HIS A 366 1.46 9.09 -11.01
C HIS A 366 0.52 7.88 -11.01
N ALA A 367 -0.52 7.87 -10.17
CA ALA A 367 -1.51 6.80 -10.15
C ALA A 367 -2.42 6.85 -11.39
N THR A 368 -2.67 5.69 -11.99
CA THR A 368 -3.50 5.57 -13.20
C THR A 368 -4.98 5.37 -12.87
N SER A 369 -5.28 4.92 -11.65
CA SER A 369 -6.65 4.73 -11.16
C SER A 369 -6.79 5.16 -9.70
N PRO A 370 -8.02 5.49 -9.25
CA PRO A 370 -8.30 5.81 -7.85
C PRO A 370 -7.94 4.66 -6.88
N ASP A 371 -8.20 3.42 -7.26
CA ASP A 371 -7.91 2.24 -6.42
C ASP A 371 -6.41 2.02 -6.25
N GLU A 372 -5.64 2.18 -7.31
CA GLU A 372 -4.18 2.13 -7.29
C GLU A 372 -3.59 3.21 -6.37
N PHE A 373 -4.13 4.42 -6.44
CA PHE A 373 -3.74 5.51 -5.57
C PHE A 373 -3.99 5.18 -4.08
N LEU A 374 -5.16 4.62 -3.74
CA LEU A 374 -5.49 4.22 -2.37
C LEU A 374 -4.56 3.11 -1.88
N GLU A 375 -4.26 2.10 -2.71
CA GLU A 375 -3.33 1.02 -2.39
C GLU A 375 -1.93 1.56 -2.09
N HIS A 376 -1.38 2.40 -2.97
CA HIS A 376 -0.05 2.97 -2.80
C HIS A 376 0.04 3.86 -1.56
N THR A 377 -1.01 4.63 -1.28
CA THR A 377 -1.06 5.49 -0.10
C THR A 377 -1.16 4.68 1.19
N LYS A 378 -1.95 3.60 1.20
CA LYS A 378 -1.99 2.67 2.34
C LYS A 378 -0.61 2.07 2.62
N LEU A 379 0.13 1.67 1.59
CA LEU A 379 1.50 1.17 1.75
C LEU A 379 2.43 2.19 2.42
N GLU A 380 2.35 3.45 2.05
CA GLU A 380 3.18 4.51 2.66
C GLU A 380 2.77 4.86 4.10
N MET A 381 1.52 4.66 4.48
CA MET A 381 0.99 5.06 5.79
C MET A 381 1.27 4.04 6.92
N TYR A 382 1.36 2.73 6.62
CA TYR A 382 1.24 1.68 7.63
C TYR A 382 2.54 1.00 8.09
N GLN A 383 3.74 1.37 7.59
CA GLN A 383 4.93 0.54 7.81
C GLN A 383 5.92 1.11 8.85
N ASP A 384 6.50 0.20 9.67
CA ASP A 384 7.73 0.47 10.40
C ASP A 384 8.81 0.90 9.41
N GLN A 385 9.67 1.84 9.80
CA GLN A 385 10.66 2.43 8.90
C GLN A 385 12.05 1.85 9.08
N VAL A 386 12.78 1.77 7.98
CA VAL A 386 14.21 1.48 7.92
C VAL A 386 14.96 2.75 7.47
N PHE A 387 16.06 3.03 8.14
CA PHE A 387 16.91 4.20 7.90
C PHE A 387 18.22 3.73 7.26
N CYS A 388 18.49 4.20 6.04
CA CYS A 388 19.69 3.87 5.29
C CYS A 388 20.45 5.16 4.92
N PHE A 389 21.74 5.04 4.65
CA PHE A 389 22.59 6.18 4.33
C PHE A 389 23.04 6.16 2.87
N THR A 390 23.08 7.32 2.24
CA THR A 390 23.82 7.47 0.98
C THR A 390 25.33 7.42 1.26
N PRO A 391 26.19 7.21 0.25
CA PRO A 391 27.64 7.30 0.41
C PRO A 391 28.11 8.68 0.88
N ARG A 392 27.29 9.72 0.72
CA ARG A 392 27.57 11.08 1.18
C ARG A 392 27.15 11.32 2.64
N GLY A 393 26.49 10.34 3.27
CA GLY A 393 26.01 10.42 4.65
C GLY A 393 24.58 10.97 4.79
N ASP A 394 23.86 11.21 3.67
CA ASP A 394 22.46 11.63 3.75
C ASP A 394 21.60 10.46 4.23
N LEU A 395 20.69 10.74 5.16
CA LEU A 395 19.78 9.77 5.72
C LEU A 395 18.52 9.66 4.86
N ILE A 396 18.25 8.45 4.39
CA ILE A 396 17.02 8.09 3.64
C ILE A 396 16.18 7.16 4.50
N ASN A 397 14.95 7.53 4.74
CA ASN A 397 13.98 6.72 5.46
C ASN A 397 12.99 6.06 4.48
N MET A 398 12.70 4.79 4.71
CA MET A 398 11.82 3.99 3.86
C MET A 398 11.01 3.02 4.72
N PRO A 399 9.90 2.46 4.19
CA PRO A 399 9.19 1.38 4.84
C PRO A 399 10.08 0.16 5.12
N GLN A 400 9.80 -0.57 6.19
CA GLN A 400 10.46 -1.84 6.47
C GLN A 400 10.19 -2.84 5.34
N GLY A 401 11.20 -3.61 4.95
CA GLY A 401 11.15 -4.47 3.77
C GLY A 401 11.61 -3.77 2.47
N ALA A 402 11.95 -2.47 2.55
CA ALA A 402 12.45 -1.72 1.40
C ALA A 402 13.71 -2.34 0.81
N THR A 403 13.80 -2.29 -0.50
CA THR A 403 14.88 -2.86 -1.32
C THR A 403 15.79 -1.77 -1.89
N PRO A 404 16.95 -2.10 -2.46
CA PRO A 404 17.78 -1.13 -3.17
C PRO A 404 17.07 -0.38 -4.29
N VAL A 405 16.06 -0.97 -4.92
CA VAL A 405 15.24 -0.27 -5.92
C VAL A 405 14.38 0.80 -5.25
N ASP A 406 13.75 0.49 -4.11
CA ASP A 406 13.01 1.48 -3.32
C ASP A 406 13.92 2.63 -2.90
N PHE A 407 15.14 2.32 -2.44
CA PHE A 407 16.15 3.32 -2.08
C PHE A 407 16.53 4.21 -3.27
N ALA A 408 16.74 3.64 -4.45
CA ALA A 408 17.07 4.38 -5.66
C ALA A 408 15.98 5.40 -6.03
N TYR A 409 14.70 5.00 -5.97
CA TYR A 409 13.56 5.90 -6.18
C TYR A 409 13.36 6.90 -5.05
N ALA A 410 13.71 6.56 -3.82
CA ALA A 410 13.66 7.49 -2.69
C ALA A 410 14.68 8.63 -2.85
N VAL A 411 15.88 8.31 -3.34
CA VAL A 411 16.93 9.30 -3.64
C VAL A 411 16.47 10.22 -4.78
N HIS A 412 16.17 9.66 -5.95
CA HIS A 412 15.68 10.41 -7.10
C HIS A 412 15.05 9.47 -8.13
N SER A 413 13.95 9.91 -8.79
CA SER A 413 13.25 9.08 -9.78
C SER A 413 14.18 8.64 -10.92
N GLU A 414 15.06 9.50 -11.41
CA GLU A 414 16.01 9.19 -12.48
C GLU A 414 17.06 8.14 -12.05
N VAL A 415 17.45 8.15 -10.76
CA VAL A 415 18.37 7.13 -10.20
C VAL A 415 17.66 5.78 -10.16
N GLY A 416 16.37 5.76 -9.77
CA GLY A 416 15.54 4.57 -9.79
C GLY A 416 15.38 3.99 -11.20
N ASP A 417 15.01 4.84 -12.18
CA ASP A 417 14.80 4.43 -13.56
C ASP A 417 16.06 3.83 -14.21
N ARG A 418 17.25 4.29 -13.80
CA ARG A 418 18.54 3.85 -14.33
C ARG A 418 19.28 2.84 -13.46
N CYS A 419 18.67 2.30 -12.44
CA CYS A 419 19.29 1.38 -11.49
C CYS A 419 19.66 0.04 -12.18
N VAL A 420 20.92 -0.35 -12.11
CA VAL A 420 21.43 -1.64 -12.61
C VAL A 420 21.93 -2.56 -11.50
N GLY A 421 22.24 -2.01 -10.34
CA GLY A 421 22.78 -2.76 -9.21
C GLY A 421 22.94 -1.90 -7.98
N ALA A 422 23.26 -2.52 -6.86
CA ALA A 422 23.51 -1.81 -5.61
C ALA A 422 24.64 -2.45 -4.82
N LYS A 423 25.43 -1.60 -4.14
CA LYS A 423 26.35 -2.04 -3.10
C LYS A 423 25.79 -1.61 -1.74
N VAL A 424 25.75 -2.53 -0.81
CA VAL A 424 25.39 -2.26 0.57
C VAL A 424 26.58 -2.56 1.46
N ASN A 425 26.99 -1.55 2.24
CA ASN A 425 28.20 -1.62 3.08
C ASN A 425 29.43 -2.08 2.29
N GLY A 426 29.58 -1.56 1.06
CA GLY A 426 30.67 -1.86 0.14
C GLY A 426 30.56 -3.19 -0.63
N ARG A 427 29.53 -4.03 -0.41
CA ARG A 427 29.33 -5.33 -1.06
C ARG A 427 28.18 -5.27 -2.05
N MET A 428 28.38 -5.87 -3.25
CA MET A 428 27.29 -6.06 -4.21
C MET A 428 26.19 -6.95 -3.63
N ILE A 429 24.95 -6.53 -3.75
CA ILE A 429 23.77 -7.32 -3.33
C ILE A 429 22.71 -7.37 -4.44
N PRO A 430 21.87 -8.40 -4.46
CA PRO A 430 20.70 -8.45 -5.34
C PRO A 430 19.73 -7.30 -5.08
N LEU A 431 19.14 -6.73 -6.14
CA LEU A 431 18.19 -5.62 -6.05
C LEU A 431 16.91 -5.94 -5.26
N ARG A 432 16.56 -7.21 -5.10
CA ARG A 432 15.39 -7.67 -4.30
C ARG A 432 15.68 -7.91 -2.81
N LYS A 433 16.92 -7.72 -2.36
CA LYS A 433 17.29 -7.97 -0.95
C LYS A 433 16.79 -6.82 -0.08
N GLU A 434 16.15 -7.15 1.03
CA GLU A 434 15.70 -6.16 2.00
C GLU A 434 16.87 -5.43 2.67
N LEU A 435 16.72 -4.12 2.82
CA LEU A 435 17.65 -3.24 3.50
C LEU A 435 17.40 -3.23 5.02
N ARG A 436 18.43 -2.96 5.79
CA ARG A 436 18.40 -2.92 7.25
C ARG A 436 18.77 -1.53 7.77
N ASN A 437 18.36 -1.24 9.00
CA ASN A 437 18.75 0.00 9.66
C ASN A 437 20.27 0.14 9.73
N GLY A 438 20.78 1.32 9.31
CA GLY A 438 22.20 1.64 9.32
C GLY A 438 22.95 1.24 8.05
N ASP A 439 22.28 0.59 7.07
CA ASP A 439 22.93 0.22 5.81
C ASP A 439 23.34 1.48 5.02
N GLN A 440 24.59 1.48 4.54
CA GLN A 440 25.08 2.44 3.56
C GLN A 440 24.86 1.89 2.16
N VAL A 441 24.04 2.57 1.35
CA VAL A 441 23.58 2.07 0.04
C VAL A 441 24.12 2.94 -1.09
N GLU A 442 24.91 2.34 -1.98
CA GLU A 442 25.41 2.93 -3.23
C GLU A 442 24.66 2.32 -4.41
N ILE A 443 23.93 3.15 -5.17
CA ILE A 443 23.20 2.72 -6.37
C ILE A 443 24.09 2.86 -7.60
N LEU A 444 24.19 1.78 -8.37
CA LEU A 444 24.86 1.77 -9.66
C LEU A 444 23.83 2.05 -10.75
N THR A 445 24.15 3.01 -11.61
CA THR A 445 23.24 3.46 -12.69
C THR A 445 23.85 3.29 -14.07
N SER A 446 23.01 3.04 -15.08
CA SER A 446 23.40 3.02 -16.50
C SER A 446 22.42 3.86 -17.32
N LYS A 447 22.94 4.59 -18.30
CA LYS A 447 22.11 5.43 -19.20
C LYS A 447 21.18 4.62 -20.12
N VAL A 448 21.51 3.34 -20.36
CA VAL A 448 20.75 2.45 -21.25
C VAL A 448 19.69 1.64 -20.48
N GLN A 449 19.80 1.60 -19.15
CA GLN A 449 18.88 0.85 -18.32
C GLN A 449 17.52 1.51 -18.24
N THR A 450 16.50 0.67 -18.18
CA THR A 450 15.09 1.04 -17.99
C THR A 450 14.47 0.17 -16.88
N PRO A 451 13.41 0.66 -16.20
CA PRO A 451 12.73 -0.10 -15.15
C PRO A 451 12.22 -1.45 -15.65
N SER A 452 12.48 -2.50 -14.87
CA SER A 452 11.97 -3.83 -15.19
C SER A 452 10.57 -4.03 -14.62
N PRO A 453 9.61 -4.58 -15.39
CA PRO A 453 8.29 -4.94 -14.87
C PRO A 453 8.32 -5.88 -13.65
N THR A 454 9.37 -6.69 -13.54
CA THR A 454 9.54 -7.63 -12.42
C THR A 454 9.82 -6.94 -11.09
N TRP A 455 10.30 -5.68 -11.11
CA TRP A 455 10.58 -4.92 -9.89
C TRP A 455 9.33 -4.61 -9.10
N GLU A 456 8.19 -4.44 -9.76
CA GLU A 456 6.90 -4.19 -9.13
C GLU A 456 6.54 -5.23 -8.06
N ARG A 457 6.98 -6.49 -8.26
CA ARG A 457 6.65 -7.61 -7.38
C ARG A 457 7.33 -7.58 -6.02
N PHE A 458 8.45 -6.85 -5.88
CA PHE A 458 9.23 -6.83 -4.64
C PHE A 458 9.47 -5.45 -4.07
N VAL A 459 9.18 -4.37 -4.80
CA VAL A 459 9.23 -3.01 -4.23
C VAL A 459 8.07 -2.79 -3.27
N VAL A 460 8.34 -2.10 -2.17
CA VAL A 460 7.34 -1.85 -1.11
C VAL A 460 6.92 -0.40 -1.02
N THR A 461 7.67 0.54 -1.65
CA THR A 461 7.28 1.95 -1.64
C THR A 461 6.26 2.26 -2.73
N GLY A 462 5.24 3.04 -2.40
CA GLY A 462 4.23 3.51 -3.36
C GLY A 462 4.87 4.30 -4.50
N LYS A 463 5.88 5.13 -4.20
CA LYS A 463 6.62 5.92 -5.20
C LYS A 463 7.32 5.04 -6.24
N ALA A 464 8.08 4.00 -5.79
CA ALA A 464 8.76 3.10 -6.72
C ALA A 464 7.74 2.35 -7.59
N ARG A 465 6.69 1.79 -6.98
CA ARG A 465 5.65 1.02 -7.65
C ARG A 465 4.93 1.86 -8.72
N ALA A 466 4.48 3.05 -8.37
CA ALA A 466 3.81 3.97 -9.29
C ALA A 466 4.70 4.35 -10.48
N ARG A 467 5.98 4.65 -10.23
CA ARG A 467 6.94 4.99 -11.30
C ARG A 467 7.22 3.83 -12.24
N ILE A 468 7.43 2.62 -11.69
CA ILE A 468 7.65 1.41 -12.48
C ILE A 468 6.43 1.11 -13.35
N ARG A 469 5.21 1.12 -12.80
CA ARG A 469 3.97 0.91 -13.55
C ARG A 469 3.81 1.92 -14.67
N ARG A 470 3.99 3.19 -14.37
CA ARG A 470 3.88 4.25 -15.40
C ARG A 470 4.86 4.02 -16.56
N PHE A 471 6.09 3.64 -16.25
CA PHE A 471 7.10 3.36 -17.28
C PHE A 471 6.67 2.16 -18.13
N VAL A 472 6.25 1.06 -17.50
CA VAL A 472 5.76 -0.15 -18.19
C VAL A 472 4.57 0.17 -19.09
N HIS A 473 3.56 0.87 -18.56
CA HIS A 473 2.39 1.27 -19.36
C HIS A 473 2.76 2.23 -20.51
N SER A 474 3.71 3.13 -20.32
CA SER A 474 4.19 4.01 -21.39
C SER A 474 4.86 3.20 -22.50
N GLN A 475 5.68 2.21 -22.16
CA GLN A 475 6.31 1.32 -23.16
C GLN A 475 5.28 0.45 -23.89
N GLU A 476 4.34 -0.16 -23.15
CA GLU A 476 3.25 -0.94 -23.75
C GLU A 476 2.41 -0.10 -24.70
N ARG A 477 2.06 1.12 -24.30
CA ARG A 477 1.30 2.05 -25.12
C ARG A 477 2.04 2.40 -26.42
N GLU A 478 3.36 2.64 -26.34
CA GLU A 478 4.19 2.92 -27.52
C GLU A 478 4.26 1.71 -28.46
N GLN A 479 4.40 0.50 -27.91
CA GLN A 479 4.35 -0.75 -28.70
C GLN A 479 2.98 -0.93 -29.35
N TYR A 480 1.89 -0.72 -28.62
CA TYR A 480 0.53 -0.79 -29.19
C TYR A 480 0.27 0.28 -30.25
N GLN A 481 0.81 1.49 -30.10
CA GLN A 481 0.72 2.52 -31.13
C GLN A 481 1.41 2.09 -32.42
N GLN A 482 2.62 1.56 -32.33
CA GLN A 482 3.37 1.08 -33.50
C GLN A 482 2.63 -0.08 -34.19
N LEU A 483 2.19 -1.05 -33.40
CA LEU A 483 1.40 -2.20 -33.89
C LEU A 483 0.09 -1.74 -34.53
N GLY A 484 -0.65 -0.88 -33.87
CA GLY A 484 -1.93 -0.35 -34.37
C GLY A 484 -1.79 0.45 -35.64
N ARG A 485 -0.74 1.29 -35.76
CA ARG A 485 -0.42 1.97 -37.01
C ARG A 485 -0.14 0.98 -38.14
N ALA A 486 0.62 -0.08 -37.90
CA ALA A 486 0.89 -1.11 -38.90
C ALA A 486 -0.39 -1.85 -39.31
N ILE A 487 -1.26 -2.17 -38.36
CA ILE A 487 -2.57 -2.81 -38.62
C ILE A 487 -3.48 -1.89 -39.44
N LEU A 488 -3.56 -0.60 -39.06
CA LEU A 488 -4.36 0.38 -39.77
C LEU A 488 -3.83 0.60 -41.21
N GLN A 489 -2.54 0.80 -41.41
CA GLN A 489 -1.93 0.93 -42.73
C GLN A 489 -2.25 -0.26 -43.63
N ARG A 490 -2.19 -1.48 -43.07
CA ARG A 490 -2.57 -2.70 -43.78
C ARG A 490 -4.05 -2.69 -44.16
N ALA A 491 -4.94 -2.39 -43.23
CA ALA A 491 -6.38 -2.37 -43.45
C ALA A 491 -6.79 -1.33 -44.50
N PHE A 492 -6.21 -0.12 -44.48
CA PHE A 492 -6.44 0.89 -45.50
C PHE A 492 -5.96 0.45 -46.88
N ARG A 493 -4.79 -0.21 -46.97
CA ARG A 493 -4.26 -0.76 -48.21
C ARG A 493 -5.12 -1.89 -48.78
N GLU A 494 -5.61 -2.78 -47.94
CA GLU A 494 -6.50 -3.91 -48.36
C GLU A 494 -7.82 -3.41 -48.97
N GLU A 495 -8.31 -2.25 -48.49
CA GLU A 495 -9.51 -1.60 -49.02
C GLU A 495 -9.20 -0.60 -50.15
N GLY A 496 -7.91 -0.44 -50.57
CA GLY A 496 -7.46 0.41 -51.67
C GLY A 496 -7.36 1.87 -51.32
N TYR A 497 -7.26 2.24 -50.05
CA TYR A 497 -7.12 3.61 -49.57
C TYR A 497 -5.71 3.90 -49.04
N GLU A 498 -5.32 5.18 -49.09
CA GLU A 498 -4.05 5.63 -48.49
C GLU A 498 -4.24 6.03 -47.05
N TYR A 499 -3.37 5.51 -46.17
CA TYR A 499 -3.34 5.85 -44.74
C TYR A 499 -2.77 7.24 -44.53
N THR A 500 -3.52 8.13 -43.90
CA THR A 500 -3.06 9.47 -43.53
C THR A 500 -3.60 9.84 -42.13
N ASP A 501 -2.79 10.49 -41.28
CA ASP A 501 -3.20 10.96 -39.98
C ASP A 501 -4.40 11.94 -40.03
N LYS A 502 -4.48 12.71 -41.15
CA LYS A 502 -5.58 13.64 -41.40
C LYS A 502 -6.92 12.90 -41.63
N ALA A 503 -6.90 11.74 -42.25
CA ALA A 503 -8.10 10.91 -42.44
C ALA A 503 -8.59 10.36 -41.09
N LEU A 504 -7.67 9.92 -40.21
CA LEU A 504 -8.00 9.43 -38.87
C LEU A 504 -8.52 10.53 -37.95
N SER A 505 -8.01 11.76 -38.08
CA SER A 505 -8.45 12.86 -37.21
C SER A 505 -9.94 13.19 -37.36
N GLY A 506 -10.52 12.89 -38.51
CA GLY A 506 -11.96 13.07 -38.78
C GLY A 506 -12.87 12.14 -38.03
N VAL A 507 -12.37 10.98 -37.56
CA VAL A 507 -13.16 9.94 -36.90
C VAL A 507 -12.87 9.80 -35.40
N LEU A 508 -11.95 10.61 -34.85
CA LEU A 508 -11.60 10.53 -33.43
C LEU A 508 -12.80 10.67 -32.50
N LYS A 509 -13.72 11.58 -32.78
CA LYS A 509 -14.95 11.79 -32.01
C LYS A 509 -15.89 10.61 -32.06
N VAL A 510 -15.94 9.88 -33.20
CA VAL A 510 -16.81 8.69 -33.35
C VAL A 510 -16.36 7.56 -32.43
N PHE A 511 -15.04 7.43 -32.25
CA PHE A 511 -14.44 6.40 -31.37
C PHE A 511 -14.08 6.91 -29.99
N ASN A 512 -14.48 8.13 -29.64
CA ASN A 512 -14.24 8.75 -28.33
C ASN A 512 -12.74 8.80 -27.95
N GLN A 513 -11.88 9.09 -28.94
CA GLN A 513 -10.42 9.17 -28.74
C GLN A 513 -9.92 10.60 -28.81
N GLY A 514 -8.89 10.91 -28.01
CA GLY A 514 -8.30 12.25 -27.93
C GLY A 514 -7.30 12.54 -29.05
N SER A 515 -6.62 11.52 -29.57
CA SER A 515 -5.58 11.65 -30.58
C SER A 515 -5.54 10.44 -31.53
N THR A 516 -4.87 10.63 -32.70
CA THR A 516 -4.62 9.54 -33.67
C THR A 516 -3.75 8.43 -33.05
N ASP A 517 -2.86 8.80 -32.14
CA ASP A 517 -2.01 7.88 -31.41
C ASP A 517 -2.79 7.03 -30.41
N ASP A 518 -3.80 7.61 -29.73
CA ASP A 518 -4.71 6.87 -28.87
C ASP A 518 -5.55 5.89 -29.70
N LEU A 519 -6.08 6.32 -30.81
CA LEU A 519 -6.83 5.47 -31.73
C LEU A 519 -5.96 4.28 -32.21
N ALA A 520 -4.71 4.55 -32.62
CA ALA A 520 -3.78 3.50 -32.99
C ALA A 520 -3.47 2.55 -31.85
N SER A 521 -3.27 3.07 -30.62
CA SER A 521 -3.04 2.26 -29.44
C SER A 521 -4.20 1.32 -29.15
N GLN A 522 -5.46 1.79 -29.26
CA GLN A 522 -6.66 0.97 -29.06
C GLN A 522 -6.80 -0.14 -30.10
N VAL A 523 -6.39 0.13 -31.35
CA VAL A 523 -6.33 -0.89 -32.40
C VAL A 523 -5.24 -1.90 -32.14
N GLY A 524 -4.05 -1.45 -31.73
CA GLY A 524 -2.91 -2.32 -31.40
C GLY A 524 -3.19 -3.21 -30.19
N ALA A 525 -3.93 -2.69 -29.21
CA ALA A 525 -4.41 -3.45 -28.04
C ALA A 525 -5.59 -4.41 -28.37
N GLY A 526 -6.17 -4.33 -29.57
CA GLY A 526 -7.29 -5.17 -30.00
C GLY A 526 -8.66 -4.73 -29.46
N HIS A 527 -8.76 -3.54 -28.87
CA HIS A 527 -10.04 -3.00 -28.37
C HIS A 527 -10.91 -2.42 -29.49
N LEU A 528 -10.29 -1.96 -30.59
CA LEU A 528 -10.99 -1.47 -31.78
C LEU A 528 -10.55 -2.26 -33.02
N HIS A 529 -11.50 -2.58 -33.87
CA HIS A 529 -11.19 -3.25 -35.15
C HIS A 529 -10.79 -2.22 -36.22
N ALA A 530 -9.67 -2.45 -36.89
CA ALA A 530 -9.17 -1.55 -37.92
C ALA A 530 -10.17 -1.34 -39.08
N ARG A 531 -10.98 -2.37 -39.42
CA ARG A 531 -12.01 -2.28 -40.44
C ARG A 531 -13.12 -1.29 -40.11
N ASP A 532 -13.55 -1.25 -38.83
CA ASP A 532 -14.58 -0.31 -38.39
C ASP A 532 -14.11 1.13 -38.54
N ILE A 533 -12.82 1.36 -38.34
CA ILE A 533 -12.19 2.67 -38.52
C ILE A 533 -12.12 3.04 -40.00
N VAL A 534 -11.73 2.10 -40.88
CA VAL A 534 -11.72 2.34 -42.35
C VAL A 534 -13.13 2.65 -42.87
N GLU A 535 -14.16 1.91 -42.40
CA GLU A 535 -15.56 2.16 -42.77
C GLU A 535 -16.05 3.53 -42.24
N ALA A 536 -15.62 3.96 -41.05
CA ALA A 536 -15.97 5.28 -40.52
C ALA A 536 -15.31 6.41 -41.27
N VAL A 537 -14.04 6.23 -41.75
CA VAL A 537 -13.31 7.22 -42.59
C VAL A 537 -13.90 7.28 -43.99
N PHE A 538 -14.28 6.13 -44.57
CA PHE A 538 -14.81 6.03 -45.95
C PHE A 538 -16.17 5.31 -45.95
N PRO A 539 -17.28 6.01 -45.59
CA PRO A 539 -18.61 5.42 -45.59
C PRO A 539 -19.00 4.95 -47.01
N GLY A 540 -19.19 3.64 -47.17
CA GLY A 540 -19.57 3.06 -48.45
C GLY A 540 -18.54 2.10 -49.06
N SER A 541 -17.43 1.81 -48.36
CA SER A 541 -16.40 0.86 -48.81
C SER A 541 -16.84 -0.62 -48.82
N LYS A 542 -18.12 -0.90 -48.60
CA LYS A 542 -18.67 -2.25 -48.67
C LYS A 542 -18.55 -2.82 -50.10
N LYS A 543 -17.43 -3.47 -50.41
CA LYS A 543 -17.42 -4.49 -51.43
C LYS A 543 -18.43 -5.57 -50.98
N LYS A 544 -19.42 -5.86 -51.87
CA LYS A 544 -20.41 -6.95 -51.68
C LYS A 544 -19.71 -8.15 -51.09
N ARG A 545 -20.06 -8.46 -49.85
CA ARG A 545 -19.77 -9.77 -49.26
C ARG A 545 -20.41 -10.76 -50.18
N ASP A 546 -19.64 -11.60 -50.84
CA ASP A 546 -20.14 -12.91 -51.29
C ASP A 546 -20.69 -13.62 -50.05
N GLN A 547 -22.03 -13.70 -50.02
CA GLN A 547 -22.75 -14.45 -49.01
C GLN A 547 -22.54 -15.94 -49.29
N ASN A 548 -21.35 -16.45 -49.01
CA ASN A 548 -21.15 -17.86 -48.74
C ASN A 548 -21.14 -18.07 -47.24
N VAL A 549 -22.30 -17.85 -46.62
CA VAL A 549 -22.61 -18.44 -45.32
C VAL A 549 -22.74 -19.93 -45.56
N ILE A 550 -21.69 -20.69 -45.36
CA ILE A 550 -21.73 -22.14 -45.26
C ILE A 550 -22.33 -22.47 -43.90
N PRO A 551 -23.55 -23.10 -43.86
CA PRO A 551 -24.11 -23.54 -42.59
C PRO A 551 -23.19 -24.60 -41.99
N LEU A 552 -22.91 -24.52 -40.71
CA LEU A 552 -22.02 -25.39 -39.90
C LEU A 552 -22.52 -26.85 -39.75
N THR A 553 -23.45 -27.31 -40.62
CA THR A 553 -23.92 -28.70 -40.66
C THR A 553 -23.70 -29.26 -42.06
N LYS A 554 -22.78 -30.24 -42.15
CA LYS A 554 -22.45 -31.08 -43.33
C LYS A 554 -21.35 -30.52 -44.28
N ALA A 555 -20.11 -30.59 -43.84
CA ALA A 555 -19.00 -30.75 -44.80
C ALA A 555 -18.23 -32.04 -44.44
N LYS A 556 -18.37 -33.04 -45.30
CA LYS A 556 -17.46 -34.19 -45.32
C LYS A 556 -16.06 -33.69 -45.75
N PRO A 557 -14.97 -34.13 -45.09
CA PRO A 557 -13.64 -33.69 -45.49
C PRO A 557 -13.24 -34.30 -46.85
N LYS A 558 -13.05 -33.46 -47.86
CA LYS A 558 -12.26 -33.84 -49.05
C LYS A 558 -10.78 -33.70 -48.71
N ALA A 559 -10.09 -34.83 -48.77
CA ALA A 559 -8.63 -34.88 -48.65
C ALA A 559 -7.97 -34.06 -49.77
N GLY A 560 -7.34 -32.96 -49.41
CA GLY A 560 -6.46 -32.18 -50.25
C GLY A 560 -5.07 -32.20 -49.64
N LYS A 561 -4.11 -32.85 -50.30
CA LYS A 561 -2.70 -32.89 -49.98
C LYS A 561 -2.12 -31.47 -50.04
N GLY A 562 -1.72 -30.95 -48.88
CA GLY A 562 -0.92 -29.77 -48.74
C GLY A 562 -0.25 -29.84 -47.37
N SER A 563 0.93 -30.41 -47.30
CA SER A 563 1.73 -30.55 -46.07
C SER A 563 2.23 -29.17 -45.62
N SER A 564 1.62 -28.59 -44.60
CA SER A 564 2.28 -27.56 -43.81
C SER A 564 2.99 -28.25 -42.64
N LYS A 565 4.30 -28.09 -42.57
CA LYS A 565 5.24 -28.69 -41.58
C LYS A 565 5.09 -28.16 -40.13
N ASN A 566 3.99 -27.48 -39.77
CA ASN A 566 3.74 -26.93 -38.45
C ASN A 566 2.29 -27.12 -38.02
N ALA A 567 1.78 -28.34 -38.03
CA ALA A 567 0.46 -28.63 -37.47
C ALA A 567 0.62 -28.84 -35.95
N ILE A 568 0.02 -27.97 -35.15
CA ILE A 568 -0.05 -28.12 -33.71
C ILE A 568 -0.86 -29.35 -33.36
N PRO A 569 -0.35 -30.34 -32.58
CA PRO A 569 -0.98 -31.64 -32.36
C PRO A 569 -2.15 -31.58 -31.35
N ILE A 570 -3.05 -30.63 -31.47
CA ILE A 570 -4.19 -30.41 -30.56
C ILE A 570 -5.48 -30.28 -31.35
N LYS A 571 -6.47 -31.08 -30.97
CA LYS A 571 -7.87 -31.02 -31.50
C LYS A 571 -8.67 -30.01 -30.66
N GLY A 572 -9.64 -29.37 -31.30
CA GLY A 572 -10.54 -28.41 -30.64
C GLY A 572 -10.13 -26.95 -30.80
N LEU A 573 -9.00 -26.67 -31.44
CA LEU A 573 -8.56 -25.31 -31.71
C LEU A 573 -9.26 -24.70 -32.92
N ILE A 574 -9.49 -23.39 -32.83
CA ILE A 574 -10.02 -22.60 -33.96
C ILE A 574 -8.84 -22.24 -34.87
N ALA A 575 -8.98 -22.47 -36.18
CA ALA A 575 -7.94 -22.22 -37.17
C ALA A 575 -7.49 -20.75 -37.15
N GLY A 576 -6.18 -20.50 -37.01
CA GLY A 576 -5.59 -19.18 -36.98
C GLY A 576 -5.36 -18.59 -35.60
N MET A 577 -5.70 -19.27 -34.51
CA MET A 577 -5.34 -18.84 -33.14
C MET A 577 -3.91 -19.25 -32.81
N ALA A 578 -3.19 -18.32 -32.18
CA ALA A 578 -1.90 -18.62 -31.56
C ALA A 578 -2.09 -19.54 -30.36
N VAL A 579 -1.24 -20.57 -30.24
CA VAL A 579 -1.31 -21.55 -29.15
C VAL A 579 -0.03 -21.47 -28.34
N HIS A 580 -0.18 -21.41 -27.02
CA HIS A 580 0.92 -21.38 -26.06
C HIS A 580 0.71 -22.49 -25.02
N TYR A 581 1.77 -23.15 -24.64
CA TYR A 581 1.75 -24.08 -23.51
C TYR A 581 2.00 -23.30 -22.21
N ALA A 582 1.18 -23.59 -21.19
CA ALA A 582 1.25 -22.91 -19.91
C ALA A 582 2.57 -23.23 -19.18
N GLY A 583 3.33 -22.18 -18.85
CA GLY A 583 4.58 -22.31 -18.08
C GLY A 583 4.38 -22.65 -16.59
N CYS A 584 3.12 -22.63 -16.10
CA CYS A 584 2.77 -23.03 -14.73
C CYS A 584 2.69 -24.57 -14.58
N CYS A 585 2.15 -25.29 -15.54
CA CYS A 585 1.90 -26.74 -15.44
C CYS A 585 2.63 -27.60 -16.47
N HIS A 586 3.28 -27.00 -17.47
CA HIS A 586 4.04 -27.71 -18.51
C HIS A 586 3.31 -28.93 -19.09
N PRO A 587 2.19 -28.73 -19.84
CA PRO A 587 1.38 -29.84 -20.36
C PRO A 587 2.15 -30.68 -21.38
N LEU A 588 2.07 -31.99 -21.25
CA LEU A 588 2.75 -32.97 -22.10
C LEU A 588 1.71 -33.84 -22.85
N PRO A 589 2.07 -34.34 -24.02
CA PRO A 589 1.23 -35.37 -24.67
C PRO A 589 0.97 -36.55 -23.76
N GLY A 590 -0.30 -36.86 -23.52
CA GLY A 590 -0.76 -37.85 -22.54
C GLY A 590 -1.40 -37.23 -21.29
N ASP A 591 -1.21 -35.93 -21.01
CA ASP A 591 -1.96 -35.23 -19.99
C ASP A 591 -3.41 -34.96 -20.46
N ARG A 592 -4.35 -34.84 -19.53
CA ARG A 592 -5.63 -34.22 -19.79
C ARG A 592 -5.44 -32.71 -19.83
N ILE A 593 -5.87 -32.08 -20.94
CA ILE A 593 -5.63 -30.65 -21.17
C ILE A 593 -6.92 -29.86 -21.38
N VAL A 594 -6.86 -28.59 -21.10
CA VAL A 594 -7.87 -27.58 -21.34
C VAL A 594 -7.24 -26.33 -21.93
N GLY A 595 -7.92 -25.70 -22.87
CA GLY A 595 -7.50 -24.41 -23.45
C GLY A 595 -8.17 -23.25 -22.74
N ILE A 596 -7.40 -22.22 -22.39
CA ILE A 596 -7.92 -20.95 -21.87
C ILE A 596 -7.67 -19.86 -22.91
N ILE A 597 -8.73 -19.21 -23.34
CA ILE A 597 -8.63 -18.06 -24.25
C ILE A 597 -8.10 -16.87 -23.44
N THR A 598 -6.87 -16.47 -23.78
CA THR A 598 -6.21 -15.32 -23.14
C THR A 598 -6.21 -14.15 -24.12
N THR A 599 -6.84 -13.05 -23.72
CA THR A 599 -6.95 -11.83 -24.55
C THR A 599 -5.55 -11.35 -24.94
N GLY A 600 -5.31 -11.18 -26.23
CA GLY A 600 -4.02 -10.72 -26.80
C GLY A 600 -2.93 -11.80 -26.94
N LYS A 601 -3.12 -13.03 -26.39
CA LYS A 601 -2.13 -14.14 -26.49
C LYS A 601 -2.64 -15.37 -27.23
N GLY A 602 -3.94 -15.44 -27.54
CA GLY A 602 -4.52 -16.63 -28.16
C GLY A 602 -5.00 -17.66 -27.12
N VAL A 603 -4.76 -18.94 -27.35
CA VAL A 603 -5.14 -20.03 -26.44
C VAL A 603 -3.93 -20.52 -25.66
N THR A 604 -4.03 -20.50 -24.34
CA THR A 604 -3.03 -21.11 -23.46
C THR A 604 -3.52 -22.49 -23.02
N ILE A 605 -2.73 -23.52 -23.27
CA ILE A 605 -3.04 -24.90 -22.92
C ILE A 605 -2.52 -25.20 -21.51
N HIS A 606 -3.44 -25.63 -20.63
CA HIS A 606 -3.14 -26.07 -19.27
C HIS A 606 -3.45 -27.56 -19.09
N THR A 607 -2.85 -28.19 -18.08
CA THR A 607 -3.36 -29.48 -17.57
C THR A 607 -4.64 -29.22 -16.77
N ILE A 608 -5.59 -30.17 -16.80
CA ILE A 608 -6.90 -29.98 -16.14
C ILE A 608 -6.81 -29.83 -14.62
N ASP A 609 -5.72 -30.28 -14.02
CA ASP A 609 -5.42 -30.23 -12.59
C ASP A 609 -4.49 -29.05 -12.21
N CYS A 610 -4.38 -28.04 -13.05
CA CYS A 610 -3.55 -26.86 -12.78
C CYS A 610 -4.24 -25.87 -11.85
N ASP A 611 -3.62 -25.51 -10.74
CA ASP A 611 -4.16 -24.58 -9.73
C ASP A 611 -4.47 -23.19 -10.31
N THR A 612 -3.74 -22.76 -11.34
CA THR A 612 -4.00 -21.48 -12.03
C THR A 612 -5.41 -21.45 -12.67
N LEU A 613 -6.03 -22.59 -12.94
CA LEU A 613 -7.39 -22.66 -13.52
C LEU A 613 -8.46 -22.13 -12.56
N GLU A 614 -8.23 -22.14 -11.26
CA GLU A 614 -9.14 -21.55 -10.26
C GLU A 614 -9.41 -20.07 -10.54
N THR A 615 -8.42 -19.35 -11.06
CA THR A 615 -8.56 -17.92 -11.40
C THR A 615 -9.50 -17.66 -12.57
N TYR A 616 -9.85 -18.71 -13.33
CA TYR A 616 -10.76 -18.64 -14.49
C TYR A 616 -12.10 -19.34 -14.24
N ALA A 617 -12.37 -19.81 -13.01
CA ALA A 617 -13.60 -20.54 -12.66
C ALA A 617 -14.87 -19.72 -12.95
N ASP A 618 -14.81 -18.40 -12.73
CA ASP A 618 -15.94 -17.48 -12.92
C ASP A 618 -16.13 -17.01 -14.38
N THR A 619 -15.30 -17.47 -15.32
CA THR A 619 -15.33 -17.05 -16.74
C THR A 619 -15.43 -18.24 -17.68
N PRO A 620 -16.57 -18.97 -17.69
CA PRO A 620 -16.75 -20.20 -18.49
C PRO A 620 -16.61 -19.97 -20.00
N GLU A 621 -16.86 -18.77 -20.50
CA GLU A 621 -16.70 -18.39 -21.91
C GLU A 621 -15.24 -18.40 -22.40
N ARG A 622 -14.28 -18.44 -21.51
CA ARG A 622 -12.85 -18.54 -21.84
C ARG A 622 -12.33 -19.96 -21.95
N TRP A 623 -13.13 -20.93 -21.54
CA TRP A 623 -12.73 -22.33 -21.52
C TRP A 623 -12.96 -22.98 -22.89
N LEU A 624 -11.95 -23.66 -23.40
CA LEU A 624 -11.99 -24.38 -24.66
C LEU A 624 -11.72 -25.86 -24.40
N ASP A 625 -12.61 -26.73 -24.84
CA ASP A 625 -12.39 -28.19 -24.78
C ASP A 625 -11.39 -28.59 -25.85
N VAL A 626 -10.24 -29.07 -25.42
CA VAL A 626 -9.12 -29.46 -26.29
C VAL A 626 -8.55 -30.80 -25.87
N SER A 627 -8.03 -31.53 -26.85
CA SER A 627 -7.37 -32.82 -26.60
C SER A 627 -6.18 -33.02 -27.53
N TRP A 628 -5.20 -33.83 -27.06
CA TRP A 628 -4.07 -34.20 -27.90
C TRP A 628 -4.50 -35.00 -29.11
N GLN A 629 -3.92 -34.68 -30.27
CA GLN A 629 -4.12 -35.48 -31.49
C GLN A 629 -3.17 -36.68 -31.44
N GLN A 630 -3.64 -37.87 -31.78
CA GLN A 630 -2.75 -39.04 -31.88
C GLN A 630 -1.63 -38.77 -32.90
N GLN A 631 -0.40 -39.06 -32.53
CA GLN A 631 0.82 -38.66 -33.23
C GLN A 631 0.92 -39.12 -34.66
N THR A 632 1.38 -38.23 -35.52
CA THR A 632 2.05 -38.50 -36.80
C THR A 632 3.57 -38.57 -36.56
N GLU A 633 4.24 -39.37 -37.32
CA GLU A 633 5.59 -39.99 -37.28
C GLU A 633 6.84 -39.14 -37.00
N THR A 634 6.76 -37.92 -36.45
CA THR A 634 7.92 -37.16 -36.00
C THR A 634 7.76 -36.79 -34.53
N PRO A 635 8.69 -37.17 -33.64
CA PRO A 635 8.65 -36.79 -32.22
C PRO A 635 8.92 -35.31 -32.07
N ASP A 636 7.88 -34.53 -31.70
CA ASP A 636 8.04 -33.18 -31.21
C ASP A 636 8.60 -33.24 -29.77
N VAL A 637 9.51 -32.33 -29.44
CA VAL A 637 10.14 -32.24 -28.12
C VAL A 637 9.34 -31.28 -27.25
N TYR A 638 8.92 -31.75 -26.08
CA TYR A 638 8.17 -30.98 -25.09
C TYR A 638 9.01 -30.79 -23.82
N VAL A 639 8.69 -29.78 -23.01
CA VAL A 639 9.40 -29.50 -21.77
C VAL A 639 8.55 -29.93 -20.57
N GLY A 640 9.06 -30.89 -19.80
CA GLY A 640 8.51 -31.29 -18.51
C GLY A 640 9.32 -30.72 -17.36
N ARG A 641 8.67 -30.24 -16.31
CA ARG A 641 9.33 -29.68 -15.12
C ARG A 641 9.28 -30.65 -13.96
N VAL A 642 10.43 -30.85 -13.30
CA VAL A 642 10.59 -31.74 -12.16
C VAL A 642 11.19 -30.95 -10.99
N HIS A 643 10.64 -31.16 -9.81
CA HIS A 643 11.16 -30.69 -8.55
C HIS A 643 11.95 -31.81 -7.86
N LEU A 644 13.19 -31.51 -7.44
CA LEU A 644 14.06 -32.48 -6.79
C LEU A 644 14.66 -31.89 -5.52
N THR A 645 14.70 -32.71 -4.48
CA THR A 645 15.54 -32.46 -3.29
C THR A 645 16.72 -33.48 -3.33
N VAL A 646 17.93 -32.95 -3.39
CA VAL A 646 19.15 -33.77 -3.53
C VAL A 646 20.14 -33.43 -2.43
N VAL A 647 20.98 -34.43 -2.05
CA VAL A 647 22.00 -34.24 -1.03
C VAL A 647 23.07 -33.26 -1.56
N ASN A 648 23.55 -32.37 -0.67
CA ASN A 648 24.56 -31.36 -1.01
C ASN A 648 25.99 -31.97 -0.99
N GLU A 649 26.28 -32.85 -1.95
CA GLU A 649 27.60 -33.48 -2.11
C GLU A 649 28.24 -33.13 -3.44
N PRO A 650 29.60 -33.09 -3.51
CA PRO A 650 30.30 -32.90 -4.77
C PRO A 650 29.95 -33.99 -5.80
N GLY A 651 29.59 -33.58 -7.02
CA GLY A 651 29.30 -34.50 -8.13
C GLY A 651 27.82 -34.86 -8.31
N VAL A 652 26.91 -34.51 -7.39
CA VAL A 652 25.49 -34.85 -7.48
C VAL A 652 24.84 -34.29 -8.74
N LEU A 653 25.13 -33.06 -9.13
CA LEU A 653 24.61 -32.49 -10.39
C LEU A 653 25.08 -33.26 -11.62
N GLY A 654 26.33 -33.78 -11.59
CA GLY A 654 26.84 -34.65 -12.64
C GLY A 654 26.08 -35.98 -12.71
N THR A 655 25.76 -36.59 -11.56
CA THR A 655 24.94 -37.80 -11.46
C THR A 655 23.54 -37.57 -11.99
N LEU A 656 22.88 -36.44 -11.64
CA LEU A 656 21.57 -36.06 -12.16
C LEU A 656 21.57 -35.98 -13.69
N SER A 657 22.53 -35.22 -14.25
CA SER A 657 22.67 -35.04 -15.70
C SER A 657 22.87 -36.35 -16.42
N MET A 658 23.68 -37.27 -15.83
CA MET A 658 23.96 -38.58 -16.38
C MET A 658 22.67 -39.47 -16.37
N VAL A 659 21.91 -39.48 -15.29
CA VAL A 659 20.69 -40.25 -15.19
C VAL A 659 19.65 -39.76 -16.20
N ILE A 660 19.44 -38.45 -16.31
CA ILE A 660 18.50 -37.84 -17.27
C ILE A 660 18.92 -38.17 -18.71
N GLY A 661 20.22 -37.98 -19.04
CA GLY A 661 20.76 -38.25 -20.38
C GLY A 661 20.68 -39.72 -20.77
N LYS A 662 20.96 -40.67 -19.86
CA LYS A 662 20.83 -42.11 -20.09
C LYS A 662 19.39 -42.54 -20.41
N ASN A 663 18.41 -41.80 -19.91
CA ASN A 663 17.00 -42.06 -20.19
C ASN A 663 16.47 -41.20 -21.36
N GLY A 664 17.33 -40.62 -22.19
CA GLY A 664 16.97 -39.89 -23.40
C GLY A 664 16.45 -38.47 -23.17
N GLY A 665 16.45 -37.98 -21.94
CA GLY A 665 16.07 -36.60 -21.63
C GLY A 665 17.23 -35.61 -21.80
N ASN A 666 16.94 -34.38 -22.18
CA ASN A 666 17.90 -33.29 -22.21
C ASN A 666 17.50 -32.18 -21.22
N ILE A 667 18.46 -31.62 -20.46
CA ILE A 667 18.18 -30.54 -19.51
C ILE A 667 18.22 -29.23 -20.27
N SER A 668 17.04 -28.57 -20.37
CA SER A 668 16.91 -27.24 -21.00
C SER A 668 17.10 -26.09 -20.00
N ASN A 669 16.79 -26.32 -18.71
CA ASN A 669 16.95 -25.31 -17.67
C ASN A 669 17.15 -26.01 -16.31
N LEU A 670 17.97 -25.40 -15.42
CA LEU A 670 18.17 -25.86 -14.07
C LEU A 670 18.18 -24.64 -13.14
N LYS A 671 17.30 -24.66 -12.13
CA LYS A 671 17.18 -23.58 -11.15
C LYS A 671 17.30 -24.14 -9.73
N ILE A 672 18.25 -23.62 -8.95
CA ILE A 672 18.34 -23.89 -7.52
C ILE A 672 17.34 -22.96 -6.82
N ILE A 673 16.34 -23.55 -6.12
CA ILE A 673 15.33 -22.83 -5.35
C ILE A 673 15.87 -22.48 -3.98
N ASN A 674 16.44 -23.51 -3.32
CA ASN A 674 16.95 -23.40 -1.97
C ASN A 674 18.26 -24.19 -1.85
N ARG A 675 19.14 -23.76 -0.95
CA ARG A 675 20.39 -24.44 -0.65
C ARG A 675 20.63 -24.44 0.84
N SER A 676 20.60 -25.61 1.45
CA SER A 676 21.01 -25.83 2.83
C SER A 676 22.43 -26.45 2.89
N GLN A 677 22.91 -26.70 4.11
CA GLN A 677 24.17 -27.42 4.28
C GLN A 677 24.04 -28.89 3.86
N GLU A 678 22.88 -29.48 3.96
CA GLU A 678 22.61 -30.90 3.75
C GLU A 678 21.94 -31.19 2.42
N PHE A 679 21.10 -30.28 1.89
CA PHE A 679 20.27 -30.51 0.69
C PHE A 679 20.22 -29.30 -0.25
N TYR A 680 19.99 -29.60 -1.54
CA TYR A 680 19.60 -28.65 -2.58
C TYR A 680 18.16 -28.94 -3.04
N ASP A 681 17.33 -27.89 -3.14
CA ASP A 681 16.05 -27.94 -3.84
C ASP A 681 16.22 -27.38 -5.24
N LEU A 682 15.93 -28.21 -6.24
CA LEU A 682 16.15 -27.91 -7.65
C LEU A 682 14.85 -27.97 -8.43
N LEU A 683 14.65 -27.03 -9.35
CA LEU A 683 13.70 -27.18 -10.46
C LEU A 683 14.50 -27.45 -11.73
N ILE A 684 14.17 -28.53 -12.41
CA ILE A 684 14.82 -28.92 -13.67
C ILE A 684 13.73 -28.99 -14.76
N ASP A 685 13.96 -28.29 -15.87
CA ASP A 685 13.18 -28.40 -17.08
C ASP A 685 13.87 -29.42 -18.00
N ILE A 686 13.16 -30.50 -18.31
CA ILE A 686 13.68 -31.63 -19.08
C ILE A 686 12.91 -31.71 -20.39
N GLU A 687 13.63 -31.80 -21.51
CA GLU A 687 13.06 -32.07 -22.81
C GLU A 687 12.69 -33.55 -22.91
N VAL A 688 11.43 -33.82 -23.20
CA VAL A 688 10.83 -35.16 -23.25
C VAL A 688 9.85 -35.28 -24.41
N GLU A 689 9.56 -36.50 -24.84
CA GLU A 689 8.62 -36.75 -25.94
C GLU A 689 7.16 -36.74 -25.48
N ASN A 690 6.89 -37.21 -24.26
CA ASN A 690 5.54 -37.34 -23.71
C ASN A 690 5.56 -37.58 -22.19
N LEU A 691 4.38 -37.68 -21.58
CA LEU A 691 4.23 -37.93 -20.14
C LEU A 691 4.88 -39.24 -19.68
N LYS A 692 4.80 -40.34 -20.51
CA LYS A 692 5.39 -41.63 -20.17
C LYS A 692 6.91 -41.49 -20.06
N HIS A 693 7.55 -40.84 -21.02
CA HIS A 693 9.01 -40.59 -21.03
C HIS A 693 9.43 -39.79 -19.77
N LEU A 694 8.71 -38.74 -19.41
CA LEU A 694 8.98 -37.99 -18.16
C LEU A 694 8.86 -38.90 -16.91
N THR A 695 7.83 -39.77 -16.88
CA THR A 695 7.59 -40.68 -15.75
C THR A 695 8.73 -41.71 -15.61
N GLU A 696 9.28 -42.21 -16.72
CA GLU A 696 10.47 -43.11 -16.74
C GLU A 696 11.71 -42.40 -16.20
N ILE A 697 11.95 -41.16 -16.57
CA ILE A 697 13.03 -40.31 -16.03
C ILE A 697 12.85 -40.09 -14.53
N ILE A 698 11.64 -39.74 -14.05
CA ILE A 698 11.33 -39.57 -12.63
C ILE A 698 11.59 -40.87 -11.85
N ALA A 699 11.21 -42.01 -12.40
CA ALA A 699 11.47 -43.32 -11.76
C ALA A 699 12.97 -43.64 -11.65
N ALA A 700 13.72 -43.34 -12.70
CA ALA A 700 15.18 -43.51 -12.69
C ALA A 700 15.88 -42.57 -11.68
N LEU A 701 15.43 -41.35 -11.58
CA LEU A 701 15.92 -40.38 -10.58
C LEU A 701 15.62 -40.84 -9.16
N ARG A 702 14.41 -41.34 -8.87
CA ARG A 702 14.06 -41.89 -7.54
C ARG A 702 14.90 -43.09 -7.13
N ALA A 703 15.38 -43.89 -8.08
CA ALA A 703 16.25 -45.00 -7.81
C ALA A 703 17.71 -44.59 -7.49
N THR A 704 18.05 -43.31 -7.53
CA THR A 704 19.39 -42.79 -7.33
C THR A 704 19.60 -42.40 -5.87
N PRO A 705 20.58 -42.98 -5.14
CA PRO A 705 20.75 -42.77 -3.68
C PRO A 705 20.97 -41.32 -3.24
N ALA A 706 21.50 -40.47 -4.12
CA ALA A 706 21.78 -39.07 -3.83
C ALA A 706 20.56 -38.16 -3.95
N ILE A 707 19.38 -38.73 -4.27
CA ILE A 707 18.13 -37.99 -4.48
C ILE A 707 17.14 -38.41 -3.41
N ASP A 708 16.74 -37.46 -2.57
CA ASP A 708 15.82 -37.69 -1.48
C ASP A 708 14.34 -37.64 -1.96
N MET A 709 14.03 -36.66 -2.79
CA MET A 709 12.67 -36.46 -3.31
C MET A 709 12.69 -36.08 -4.79
N VAL A 710 11.79 -36.66 -5.56
CA VAL A 710 11.54 -36.31 -6.97
C VAL A 710 10.04 -36.32 -7.23
N GLU A 711 9.54 -35.20 -7.73
CA GLU A 711 8.16 -35.08 -8.15
C GLU A 711 8.01 -34.20 -9.41
N ARG A 712 6.97 -34.43 -10.19
CA ARG A 712 6.63 -33.52 -11.27
C ARG A 712 6.15 -32.19 -10.65
N ALA A 713 6.79 -31.08 -11.01
CA ALA A 713 6.35 -29.76 -10.55
C ALA A 713 5.01 -29.42 -11.22
N ARG A 714 3.98 -29.26 -10.42
CA ARG A 714 2.69 -28.69 -10.77
C ARG A 714 2.70 -27.27 -10.27
N GLY A 715 2.67 -26.29 -11.16
CA GLY A 715 3.02 -24.90 -11.02
C GLY A 715 2.52 -24.10 -9.87
#